data_9dd17f5cb3a625dfc495804d4de38c5b
#
_entry.id   9dd17f5cb3a625dfc495804d4de38c5b
#
_cell.length_a   1.000
_cell.length_b   1.000
_cell.length_c   1.000
_cell.angle_alpha   90.00
_cell.angle_beta   90.00
_cell.angle_gamma   90.00
#
_symmetry.space_group_name_H-M   'P 1'
#
loop_
_entity.id
_entity.type
_entity.pdbx_description
1 polymer ?
#
loop_
_entity_poly.entity_id
_entity_poly.type
_entity_poly.pdbx_seq_one_letter_code
_entity_poly.pdbx_strand_id
1 'polypeptide(L)'
;MSLKSEQVDLNDFSQEENIKRFVRPNRWLSLDVGGIRLLRLNWVTTLLASAVMWSFIGWSFVDTKGATSELLEWKSWLSVNFTWFYILTRNIWLIFIIGLLFTKYRHIKLGKDDEKPQFSDLSWFAMLFSCGTGVSMFTYGVAEPMWFYRYNAHASKIPFVNDDQRAQMAMMMSNYQTGLHGWVPYVIVGLLLGLTTYRQGRPMSMRYAFQPLIGKSVNGLVGDIIDSVTIACTTFGVCTSLGLGAGAIGAALNRINSNIEPATLDTKLWIIWSITAVASVSVLSGLKNGIRNLAKMALFSGITLALTLICSDNPGFLFNSFVQTTGHYLQWITTLGFNTDTWASFTGQLTDKGNWERLSLGNTQETGITGSSIFDDTRLDASLMDASWGERSPHNFMDMWTVFYWAWGAAWAPFVGSFIARISRGRTVGEVIKAALFTTVIFLFFNRNIFGSLGIKMQRTAEYALGANAGIDFTDGSINCTALGYVGKQPASEAAIQLANEGYYALSCRGFTDQIMDIMEPYTGLTKWLQLLVLTSVLLYFTTSSDSGSYVDDLIASQGYLNPPPIQKVYWAVTEGALTHALIVNGGIDVLKGATIVSAFPFTIILCFLCVSLLRTLRLETGDPDITNARKSFSTGIFDVFEGFKPENAEWFGPDVKQRIQTLAKSALFPFFGLRDVAKVCDSTDVNANLTAFMGTSSLALWIILFSLSGTANGAREMGWVTYLFFVSIIAKMRSDLRNKRNIYGNAVEDFITSLTMYPFAIAQLVHESESGDKIS
;
A
#
# COMPACT_ATOMS: atom_id res chain seq x y z
N MET A 1 -5.65 50.30 -7.25
CA MET A 1 -4.90 49.79 -6.08
C MET A 1 -4.92 48.30 -6.18
N SER A 2 -3.85 47.71 -6.71
CA SER A 2 -3.72 46.27 -6.91
C SER A 2 -3.32 45.63 -5.59
N LEU A 3 -4.22 44.85 -5.00
CA LEU A 3 -3.88 43.90 -3.96
C LEU A 3 -3.05 42.80 -4.61
N LYS A 4 -1.72 42.93 -4.51
CA LYS A 4 -0.80 41.81 -4.70
C LYS A 4 -1.29 40.69 -3.79
N SER A 5 -1.63 39.55 -4.38
CA SER A 5 -1.78 38.29 -3.65
C SER A 5 -0.47 38.07 -2.88
N GLU A 6 -0.46 38.32 -1.59
CA GLU A 6 0.55 37.79 -0.71
C GLU A 6 0.56 36.26 -0.92
N GLN A 7 1.53 35.80 -1.70
CA GLN A 7 2.03 34.46 -1.52
C GLN A 7 2.34 34.36 -0.04
N VAL A 8 1.59 33.52 0.66
CA VAL A 8 1.94 33.10 2.00
C VAL A 8 3.21 32.27 1.83
N ASP A 9 4.34 32.93 1.67
CA ASP A 9 5.60 32.45 2.19
C ASP A 9 5.36 32.40 3.69
N LEU A 10 4.88 31.25 4.15
CA LEU A 10 4.91 30.94 5.56
C LEU A 10 6.40 30.95 5.90
N ASN A 11 6.88 32.11 6.40
CA ASN A 11 8.21 32.18 6.95
C ASN A 11 8.41 31.00 7.88
N ASP A 12 9.57 30.38 7.88
CA ASP A 12 9.86 29.20 8.69
C ASP A 12 9.39 29.34 10.15
N PHE A 13 9.46 30.54 10.71
CA PHE A 13 8.95 30.85 12.04
C PHE A 13 7.42 30.72 12.16
N SER A 14 6.67 31.14 11.16
CA SER A 14 5.20 31.06 11.20
C SER A 14 4.71 29.60 11.07
N GLN A 15 5.47 28.76 10.39
CA GLN A 15 5.17 27.31 10.30
C GLN A 15 5.45 26.62 11.62
N GLU A 16 6.60 26.86 12.24
CA GLU A 16 6.95 26.27 13.53
C GLU A 16 5.98 26.68 14.64
N GLU A 17 5.57 27.96 14.67
CA GLU A 17 4.54 28.44 15.59
C GLU A 17 3.20 27.78 15.36
N ASN A 18 2.79 27.60 14.09
CA ASN A 18 1.55 26.91 13.77
C ASN A 18 1.60 25.44 14.23
N ILE A 19 2.71 24.74 14.01
CA ILE A 19 2.89 23.35 14.46
C ILE A 19 2.85 23.28 16.00
N LYS A 20 3.53 24.19 16.71
CA LYS A 20 3.53 24.25 18.17
C LYS A 20 2.12 24.46 18.78
N ARG A 21 1.16 25.02 18.05
CA ARG A 21 -0.25 25.11 18.50
C ARG A 21 -0.94 23.73 18.56
N PHE A 22 -0.50 22.78 17.76
CA PHE A 22 -1.11 21.47 17.64
C PHE A 22 -0.30 20.36 18.33
N VAL A 23 1.01 20.51 18.40
CA VAL A 23 1.92 19.52 19.02
C VAL A 23 2.07 19.84 20.51
N ARG A 24 2.03 18.83 21.36
CA ARG A 24 2.32 18.98 22.79
C ARG A 24 3.77 19.44 22.97
N PRO A 25 4.06 20.47 23.80
CA PRO A 25 5.41 21.01 23.96
C PRO A 25 6.48 19.96 24.33
N ASN A 26 6.11 18.98 25.15
CA ASN A 26 7.00 17.89 25.58
C ASN A 26 7.27 16.83 24.48
N ARG A 27 6.65 16.93 23.32
CA ARG A 27 6.85 16.02 22.20
C ARG A 27 7.64 16.65 21.07
N TRP A 28 7.72 17.96 21.05
CA TRP A 28 8.46 18.70 20.05
C TRP A 28 9.92 18.89 20.47
N LEU A 29 10.83 18.37 19.66
CA LEU A 29 12.26 18.58 19.82
C LEU A 29 12.75 19.58 18.78
N SER A 30 13.29 20.70 19.24
CA SER A 30 13.99 21.67 18.43
C SER A 30 15.42 21.84 18.95
N LEU A 31 16.40 21.62 18.08
CA LEU A 31 17.82 21.75 18.44
C LEU A 31 18.51 22.63 17.43
N ASP A 32 19.11 23.72 17.92
CA ASP A 32 19.95 24.64 17.17
C ASP A 32 21.34 24.67 17.76
N VAL A 33 22.36 24.55 16.92
CA VAL A 33 23.76 24.59 17.33
C VAL A 33 24.52 25.59 16.44
N GLY A 34 25.10 26.62 17.04
CA GLY A 34 25.86 27.65 16.30
C GLY A 34 25.04 28.41 15.23
N GLY A 35 23.73 28.56 15.45
CA GLY A 35 22.83 29.21 14.46
C GLY A 35 22.35 28.26 13.33
N ILE A 36 22.80 27.02 13.31
CA ILE A 36 22.36 25.98 12.35
C ILE A 36 21.24 25.17 12.99
N ARG A 37 20.11 25.04 12.28
CA ARG A 37 19.01 24.17 12.68
C ARG A 37 19.38 22.71 12.46
N LEU A 38 19.46 21.93 13.53
CA LEU A 38 19.80 20.51 13.45
C LEU A 38 18.56 19.62 13.52
N LEU A 39 17.62 19.89 14.44
CA LEU A 39 16.44 19.05 14.63
C LEU A 39 15.16 19.87 14.73
N ARG A 40 14.11 19.38 14.09
CA ARG A 40 12.73 19.88 14.16
C ARG A 40 11.79 18.70 14.00
N LEU A 41 11.48 17.98 15.07
CA LEU A 41 10.74 16.73 14.99
C LEU A 41 9.92 16.41 16.25
N ASN A 42 8.94 15.52 16.09
CA ASN A 42 8.31 14.85 17.21
C ASN A 42 9.18 13.66 17.61
N TRP A 43 9.88 13.77 18.75
CA TRP A 43 10.83 12.74 19.16
C TRP A 43 10.19 11.38 19.46
N VAL A 44 8.92 11.33 19.94
CA VAL A 44 8.21 10.07 20.21
C VAL A 44 7.88 9.34 18.91
N THR A 45 7.32 10.03 17.94
CA THR A 45 7.04 9.47 16.59
C THR A 45 8.31 8.96 15.95
N THR A 46 9.37 9.78 15.96
CA THR A 46 10.67 9.42 15.36
C THR A 46 11.31 8.22 16.06
N LEU A 47 11.27 8.19 17.40
CA LEU A 47 11.82 7.08 18.17
C LEU A 47 11.08 5.77 17.89
N LEU A 48 9.74 5.80 17.91
CA LEU A 48 8.93 4.60 17.64
C LEU A 48 9.15 4.06 16.22
N ALA A 49 9.12 4.93 15.21
CA ALA A 49 9.38 4.52 13.83
C ALA A 49 10.80 3.98 13.66
N SER A 50 11.80 4.69 14.20
CA SER A 50 13.19 4.26 14.17
C SER A 50 13.39 2.94 14.89
N ALA A 51 12.77 2.74 16.06
CA ALA A 51 12.88 1.50 16.83
C ALA A 51 12.39 0.30 16.01
N VAL A 52 11.25 0.42 15.30
CA VAL A 52 10.74 -0.66 14.45
C VAL A 52 11.74 -1.00 13.34
N MET A 53 12.21 0.00 12.60
CA MET A 53 13.09 -0.22 11.45
C MET A 53 14.49 -0.70 11.85
N TRP A 54 15.12 -0.04 12.82
CA TRP A 54 16.47 -0.41 13.25
C TRP A 54 16.51 -1.71 14.06
N SER A 55 15.43 -2.08 14.76
CA SER A 55 15.32 -3.41 15.36
C SER A 55 15.25 -4.50 14.30
N PHE A 56 14.48 -4.28 13.24
CA PHE A 56 14.43 -5.21 12.11
C PHE A 56 15.78 -5.31 11.40
N ILE A 57 16.44 -4.17 11.11
CA ILE A 57 17.79 -4.15 10.52
C ILE A 57 18.77 -4.94 11.40
N GLY A 58 18.79 -4.65 12.70
CA GLY A 58 19.67 -5.35 13.64
C GLY A 58 19.42 -6.86 13.71
N TRP A 59 18.13 -7.26 13.78
CA TRP A 59 17.74 -8.68 13.73
C TRP A 59 18.19 -9.36 12.44
N SER A 60 17.98 -8.69 11.31
CA SER A 60 18.38 -9.18 9.99
C SER A 60 19.88 -9.48 9.87
N PHE A 61 20.73 -8.70 10.53
CA PHE A 61 22.19 -8.94 10.51
C PHE A 61 22.65 -9.96 11.57
N VAL A 62 21.95 -10.06 12.71
CA VAL A 62 22.30 -11.01 13.79
C VAL A 62 21.83 -12.42 13.43
N ASP A 63 20.62 -12.57 12.92
CA ASP A 63 20.03 -13.85 12.55
C ASP A 63 19.28 -13.72 11.20
N THR A 64 20.03 -13.72 10.13
CA THR A 64 19.53 -13.62 8.76
C THR A 64 18.51 -14.70 8.42
N LYS A 65 18.78 -15.96 8.85
CA LYS A 65 17.89 -17.08 8.54
C LYS A 65 16.58 -17.00 9.34
N GLY A 66 16.66 -16.70 10.63
CA GLY A 66 15.48 -16.52 11.47
C GLY A 66 14.62 -15.37 11.00
N ALA A 67 15.21 -14.20 10.70
CA ALA A 67 14.48 -13.05 10.21
C ALA A 67 13.76 -13.33 8.86
N THR A 68 14.42 -14.08 7.97
CA THR A 68 13.84 -14.48 6.69
C THR A 68 12.67 -15.43 6.87
N SER A 69 12.84 -16.51 7.64
CA SER A 69 11.80 -17.53 7.84
C SER A 69 10.55 -16.95 8.50
N GLU A 70 10.73 -16.19 9.59
CA GLU A 70 9.61 -15.55 10.29
C GLU A 70 8.86 -14.54 9.41
N LEU A 71 9.56 -13.73 8.66
CA LEU A 71 8.92 -12.76 7.76
C LEU A 71 8.11 -13.44 6.65
N LEU A 72 8.62 -14.51 6.08
CA LEU A 72 7.92 -15.29 5.06
C LEU A 72 6.73 -16.07 5.65
N GLU A 73 6.84 -16.54 6.90
CA GLU A 73 5.74 -17.15 7.64
C GLU A 73 4.63 -16.12 7.91
N TRP A 74 4.97 -14.92 8.40
CA TRP A 74 3.99 -13.83 8.59
C TRP A 74 3.33 -13.43 7.27
N LYS A 75 4.10 -13.31 6.19
CA LYS A 75 3.56 -13.08 4.84
C LYS A 75 2.54 -14.15 4.49
N SER A 76 2.92 -15.43 4.60
CA SER A 76 2.07 -16.57 4.27
C SER A 76 0.79 -16.58 5.11
N TRP A 77 0.91 -16.34 6.43
CA TRP A 77 -0.24 -16.26 7.33
C TRP A 77 -1.20 -15.13 6.94
N LEU A 78 -0.69 -13.95 6.61
CA LEU A 78 -1.51 -12.81 6.16
C LEU A 78 -2.21 -13.12 4.83
N SER A 79 -1.50 -13.66 3.87
CA SER A 79 -2.06 -13.98 2.56
C SER A 79 -3.15 -15.05 2.66
N VAL A 80 -2.93 -16.08 3.48
CA VAL A 80 -3.92 -17.13 3.71
C VAL A 80 -5.19 -16.61 4.36
N ASN A 81 -5.05 -15.77 5.40
CA ASN A 81 -6.18 -15.38 6.23
C ASN A 81 -6.85 -14.07 5.80
N PHE A 82 -6.15 -13.17 5.10
CA PHE A 82 -6.60 -11.81 4.82
C PHE A 82 -6.63 -11.41 3.33
N THR A 83 -6.44 -12.35 2.41
CA THR A 83 -6.63 -12.05 0.97
C THR A 83 -7.99 -11.42 0.71
N TRP A 84 -9.07 -11.97 1.29
CA TRP A 84 -10.42 -11.43 1.18
C TRP A 84 -10.51 -9.96 1.66
N PHE A 85 -9.77 -9.60 2.70
CA PHE A 85 -9.75 -8.26 3.25
C PHE A 85 -9.09 -7.26 2.31
N TYR A 86 -7.92 -7.61 1.75
CA TYR A 86 -7.26 -6.78 0.75
C TYR A 86 -8.15 -6.59 -0.49
N ILE A 87 -8.80 -7.67 -0.95
CA ILE A 87 -9.67 -7.66 -2.12
C ILE A 87 -10.91 -6.79 -1.87
N LEU A 88 -11.62 -7.03 -0.79
CA LEU A 88 -12.87 -6.34 -0.46
C LEU A 88 -12.64 -4.84 -0.23
N THR A 89 -11.62 -4.49 0.55
CA THR A 89 -11.34 -3.08 0.87
C THR A 89 -11.04 -2.25 -0.37
N ARG A 90 -10.26 -2.79 -1.33
CA ARG A 90 -9.95 -2.10 -2.59
C ARG A 90 -11.19 -1.79 -3.41
N ASN A 91 -12.11 -2.73 -3.50
CA ASN A 91 -13.37 -2.51 -4.22
C ASN A 91 -14.26 -1.48 -3.52
N ILE A 92 -14.40 -1.59 -2.20
CA ILE A 92 -15.18 -0.61 -1.42
C ILE A 92 -14.61 0.80 -1.60
N TRP A 93 -13.29 0.96 -1.52
CA TRP A 93 -12.63 2.26 -1.69
C TRP A 93 -12.82 2.79 -3.12
N LEU A 94 -12.72 1.94 -4.15
CA LEU A 94 -12.95 2.34 -5.54
C LEU A 94 -14.37 2.84 -5.75
N ILE A 95 -15.35 2.08 -5.30
CA ILE A 95 -16.78 2.45 -5.36
C ILE A 95 -17.02 3.75 -4.60
N PHE A 96 -16.44 3.90 -3.41
CA PHE A 96 -16.57 5.10 -2.59
C PHE A 96 -16.02 6.33 -3.31
N ILE A 97 -14.78 6.27 -3.80
CA ILE A 97 -14.13 7.42 -4.45
C ILE A 97 -14.81 7.78 -5.77
N ILE A 98 -15.18 6.80 -6.59
CA ILE A 98 -15.96 7.06 -7.81
C ILE A 98 -17.34 7.64 -7.45
N GLY A 99 -17.97 7.12 -6.41
CA GLY A 99 -19.23 7.64 -5.89
C GLY A 99 -19.19 9.13 -5.54
N LEU A 100 -18.07 9.62 -4.98
CA LEU A 100 -17.90 11.04 -4.66
C LEU A 100 -18.05 11.96 -5.88
N LEU A 101 -17.71 11.49 -7.09
CA LEU A 101 -17.87 12.26 -8.33
C LEU A 101 -19.33 12.60 -8.67
N PHE A 102 -20.27 11.80 -8.17
CA PHE A 102 -21.72 11.98 -8.41
C PHE A 102 -22.41 12.73 -7.27
N THR A 103 -21.65 13.18 -6.26
CA THR A 103 -22.17 13.94 -5.12
C THR A 103 -21.82 15.43 -5.22
N LYS A 104 -22.45 16.25 -4.37
CA LYS A 104 -22.10 17.66 -4.18
C LYS A 104 -20.65 17.88 -3.71
N TYR A 105 -20.03 16.87 -3.10
CA TYR A 105 -18.66 16.94 -2.55
C TYR A 105 -17.59 17.15 -3.63
N ARG A 106 -17.85 16.77 -4.90
CA ARG A 106 -16.89 16.96 -6.00
C ARG A 106 -16.46 18.42 -6.22
N HIS A 107 -17.26 19.39 -5.77
CA HIS A 107 -17.00 20.83 -5.96
C HIS A 107 -16.20 21.45 -4.80
N ILE A 108 -16.00 20.73 -3.70
CA ILE A 108 -15.21 21.23 -2.57
C ILE A 108 -13.76 21.36 -3.00
N LYS A 109 -13.12 22.52 -2.71
CA LYS A 109 -11.72 22.76 -3.01
C LYS A 109 -10.80 22.27 -1.87
N LEU A 110 -9.63 21.78 -2.25
CA LEU A 110 -8.51 21.56 -1.35
C LEU A 110 -7.84 22.92 -1.06
N GLY A 111 -8.49 23.73 -0.27
CA GLY A 111 -8.12 25.11 0.02
C GLY A 111 -9.37 25.97 0.27
N LYS A 112 -9.19 27.30 0.28
CA LYS A 112 -10.30 28.24 0.38
C LYS A 112 -11.11 28.28 -0.92
N ASP A 113 -12.38 28.70 -0.83
CA ASP A 113 -13.28 28.66 -1.99
C ASP A 113 -12.86 29.62 -3.13
N ASP A 114 -12.19 30.71 -2.80
CA ASP A 114 -11.61 31.71 -3.72
C ASP A 114 -10.20 31.32 -4.23
N GLU A 115 -9.58 30.30 -3.65
CA GLU A 115 -8.20 29.94 -3.96
C GLU A 115 -8.07 29.35 -5.37
N LYS A 116 -7.06 29.80 -6.12
CA LYS A 116 -6.73 29.29 -7.46
C LYS A 116 -5.70 28.15 -7.36
N PRO A 117 -5.71 27.20 -8.32
CA PRO A 117 -4.70 26.16 -8.38
C PRO A 117 -3.28 26.74 -8.40
N GLN A 118 -2.40 26.16 -7.58
CA GLN A 118 -1.02 26.61 -7.43
C GLN A 118 -0.17 26.31 -8.68
N PHE A 119 -0.49 25.24 -9.40
CA PHE A 119 0.23 24.76 -10.59
C PHE A 119 -0.69 24.74 -11.81
N SER A 120 -0.13 24.98 -13.00
CA SER A 120 -0.83 24.77 -14.27
C SER A 120 -1.21 23.28 -14.45
N ASP A 121 -2.22 22.99 -15.27
CA ASP A 121 -2.72 21.63 -15.48
C ASP A 121 -1.63 20.68 -15.95
N LEU A 122 -0.82 21.10 -16.92
CA LEU A 122 0.29 20.29 -17.44
C LEU A 122 1.36 20.00 -16.37
N SER A 123 1.76 21.02 -15.60
CA SER A 123 2.75 20.82 -14.54
C SER A 123 2.22 19.96 -13.42
N TRP A 124 0.96 20.16 -13.04
CA TRP A 124 0.28 19.35 -12.03
C TRP A 124 0.19 17.88 -12.45
N PHE A 125 -0.24 17.62 -13.66
CA PHE A 125 -0.33 16.26 -14.21
C PHE A 125 1.05 15.59 -14.28
N ALA A 126 2.08 16.30 -14.77
CA ALA A 126 3.43 15.75 -14.84
C ALA A 126 3.98 15.35 -13.45
N MET A 127 3.74 16.18 -12.43
CA MET A 127 4.13 15.87 -11.05
C MET A 127 3.32 14.72 -10.48
N LEU A 128 2.01 14.69 -10.72
CA LEU A 128 1.11 13.63 -10.27
C LEU A 128 1.55 12.26 -10.81
N PHE A 129 1.85 12.22 -12.11
CA PHE A 129 2.31 11.01 -12.77
C PHE A 129 3.67 10.53 -12.24
N SER A 130 4.67 11.41 -12.18
CA SER A 130 6.04 11.02 -11.80
C SER A 130 6.15 10.53 -10.34
N CYS A 131 5.27 10.96 -9.46
CA CYS A 131 5.27 10.53 -8.08
C CYS A 131 4.75 9.10 -7.89
N GLY A 132 3.73 8.71 -8.64
CA GLY A 132 3.06 7.42 -8.45
C GLY A 132 3.56 6.31 -9.37
N THR A 133 4.48 6.60 -10.30
CA THR A 133 5.07 5.63 -11.21
C THR A 133 6.54 5.41 -10.84
N GLY A 134 6.81 4.29 -10.22
CA GLY A 134 8.18 3.91 -9.87
C GLY A 134 8.88 3.14 -10.99
N VAL A 135 10.02 2.56 -10.65
CA VAL A 135 10.83 1.67 -11.50
C VAL A 135 10.02 0.49 -12.06
N SER A 136 8.96 0.09 -11.35
CA SER A 136 8.08 -1.01 -11.76
C SER A 136 7.49 -0.83 -13.16
N MET A 137 7.30 0.40 -13.63
CA MET A 137 6.77 0.64 -14.97
C MET A 137 7.67 0.04 -16.07
N PHE A 138 8.97 0.09 -15.90
CA PHE A 138 9.91 -0.42 -16.92
C PHE A 138 10.11 -1.93 -16.76
N THR A 139 10.51 -2.40 -15.59
CA THR A 139 10.80 -3.82 -15.35
C THR A 139 9.54 -4.68 -15.46
N TYR A 140 8.49 -4.34 -14.71
CA TYR A 140 7.25 -5.07 -14.74
C TYR A 140 6.41 -4.82 -16.01
N GLY A 141 6.68 -3.73 -16.75
CA GLY A 141 6.01 -3.45 -18.02
C GLY A 141 6.21 -4.54 -19.06
N VAL A 142 7.33 -5.25 -19.02
CA VAL A 142 7.63 -6.41 -19.88
C VAL A 142 7.45 -7.71 -19.12
N ALA A 143 8.09 -7.85 -17.97
CA ALA A 143 8.19 -9.11 -17.26
C ALA A 143 6.84 -9.62 -16.73
N GLU A 144 5.94 -8.72 -16.36
CA GLU A 144 4.62 -9.08 -15.86
C GLU A 144 3.70 -9.66 -16.94
N PRO A 145 3.48 -9.00 -18.11
CA PRO A 145 2.78 -9.62 -19.22
C PRO A 145 3.40 -10.95 -19.65
N MET A 146 4.72 -11.06 -19.66
CA MET A 146 5.41 -12.30 -19.97
C MET A 146 5.13 -13.41 -18.96
N TRP A 147 5.08 -13.06 -17.68
CA TRP A 147 4.73 -14.03 -16.64
C TRP A 147 3.29 -14.53 -16.79
N PHE A 148 2.31 -13.61 -16.99
CA PHE A 148 0.92 -13.98 -17.19
C PHE A 148 0.68 -14.73 -18.50
N TYR A 149 1.46 -14.47 -19.52
CA TYR A 149 1.41 -15.17 -20.79
C TYR A 149 1.95 -16.59 -20.69
N ARG A 150 3.02 -16.77 -19.91
CA ARG A 150 3.66 -18.05 -19.67
C ARG A 150 2.85 -18.95 -18.74
N TYR A 151 2.40 -18.39 -17.63
CA TYR A 151 1.66 -19.10 -16.59
C TYR A 151 0.21 -18.66 -16.66
N ASN A 152 -0.63 -19.57 -17.07
CA ASN A 152 -2.03 -19.33 -17.23
C ASN A 152 -2.79 -19.38 -15.90
N ALA A 153 -2.31 -18.69 -14.89
CA ALA A 153 -2.82 -18.73 -13.54
C ALA A 153 -4.31 -18.37 -13.40
N HIS A 154 -4.86 -17.62 -14.36
CA HIS A 154 -6.27 -17.22 -14.37
C HIS A 154 -7.10 -17.84 -15.49
N ALA A 155 -6.56 -18.78 -16.25
CA ALA A 155 -7.28 -19.42 -17.33
C ALA A 155 -8.58 -20.09 -16.89
N SER A 156 -8.61 -20.64 -15.67
CA SER A 156 -9.82 -21.23 -15.09
C SER A 156 -10.96 -20.23 -14.86
N LYS A 157 -10.68 -18.93 -14.82
CA LYS A 157 -11.67 -17.86 -14.52
C LYS A 157 -12.09 -17.05 -15.74
N ILE A 158 -11.19 -16.93 -16.71
CA ILE A 158 -11.43 -16.31 -17.99
C ILE A 158 -11.00 -17.32 -19.04
N PRO A 159 -11.91 -18.14 -19.53
CA PRO A 159 -11.56 -19.19 -20.47
C PRO A 159 -10.99 -18.57 -21.76
N PHE A 160 -9.90 -19.12 -22.26
CA PHE A 160 -9.36 -18.80 -23.57
C PHE A 160 -9.17 -20.11 -24.36
N VAL A 161 -9.34 -19.95 -25.66
CA VAL A 161 -9.36 -21.09 -26.60
C VAL A 161 -8.06 -21.15 -27.42
N ASN A 162 -7.36 -20.06 -27.53
CA ASN A 162 -6.17 -19.94 -28.37
C ASN A 162 -5.13 -18.98 -27.79
N ASP A 163 -3.97 -18.96 -28.41
CA ASP A 163 -2.82 -18.17 -28.01
C ASP A 163 -3.07 -16.64 -28.05
N ASP A 164 -3.93 -16.17 -28.96
CA ASP A 164 -4.28 -14.75 -29.02
C ASP A 164 -5.07 -14.30 -27.80
N GLN A 165 -6.00 -15.13 -27.33
CA GLN A 165 -6.75 -14.86 -26.11
C GLN A 165 -5.85 -14.91 -24.88
N ARG A 166 -4.86 -15.81 -24.87
CA ARG A 166 -3.86 -15.89 -23.80
C ARG A 166 -3.01 -14.62 -23.72
N ALA A 167 -2.51 -14.12 -24.86
CA ALA A 167 -1.79 -12.87 -24.93
C ALA A 167 -2.66 -11.67 -24.48
N GLN A 168 -3.90 -11.66 -24.91
CA GLN A 168 -4.86 -10.62 -24.53
C GLN A 168 -5.14 -10.63 -23.02
N MET A 169 -5.27 -11.80 -22.40
CA MET A 169 -5.47 -11.93 -20.97
C MET A 169 -4.22 -11.50 -20.20
N ALA A 170 -3.03 -11.88 -20.65
CA ALA A 170 -1.78 -11.47 -20.02
C ALA A 170 -1.64 -9.94 -19.97
N MET A 171 -1.96 -9.26 -21.05
CA MET A 171 -1.95 -7.80 -21.12
C MET A 171 -3.01 -7.17 -20.22
N MET A 172 -4.23 -7.72 -20.21
CA MET A 172 -5.32 -7.27 -19.34
C MET A 172 -4.96 -7.41 -17.87
N MET A 173 -4.40 -8.56 -17.47
CA MET A 173 -3.97 -8.80 -16.08
C MET A 173 -2.89 -7.82 -15.64
N SER A 174 -1.92 -7.53 -16.51
CA SER A 174 -0.89 -6.52 -16.22
C SER A 174 -1.50 -5.13 -16.00
N ASN A 175 -2.47 -4.74 -16.81
CA ASN A 175 -3.20 -3.48 -16.61
C ASN A 175 -4.04 -3.49 -15.33
N TYR A 176 -4.60 -4.65 -14.94
CA TYR A 176 -5.39 -4.76 -13.72
C TYR A 176 -4.54 -4.50 -12.46
N GLN A 177 -3.33 -5.02 -12.37
CA GLN A 177 -2.47 -4.85 -11.20
C GLN A 177 -2.15 -3.38 -10.89
N THR A 178 -2.06 -2.53 -11.90
CA THR A 178 -1.72 -1.10 -11.76
C THR A 178 -2.86 -0.15 -12.13
N GLY A 179 -4.06 -0.69 -12.35
CA GLY A 179 -5.24 0.06 -12.76
C GLY A 179 -5.89 0.85 -11.62
N LEU A 180 -7.19 1.08 -11.76
CA LEU A 180 -7.97 1.94 -10.85
C LEU A 180 -7.84 1.52 -9.38
N HIS A 181 -7.85 0.20 -9.09
CA HIS A 181 -7.70 -0.32 -7.73
C HIS A 181 -6.35 0.01 -7.09
N GLY A 182 -5.29 0.09 -7.89
CA GLY A 182 -3.94 0.45 -7.41
C GLY A 182 -3.85 1.89 -6.93
N TRP A 183 -4.58 2.82 -7.56
CA TRP A 183 -4.48 4.26 -7.31
C TRP A 183 -5.42 4.79 -6.23
N VAL A 184 -6.48 4.06 -5.90
CA VAL A 184 -7.49 4.50 -4.93
C VAL A 184 -6.91 4.92 -3.57
N PRO A 185 -5.97 4.20 -2.93
CA PRO A 185 -5.43 4.59 -1.64
C PRO A 185 -4.74 5.95 -1.67
N TYR A 186 -4.07 6.26 -2.77
CA TYR A 186 -3.38 7.54 -2.96
C TYR A 186 -4.36 8.70 -2.99
N VAL A 187 -5.50 8.49 -3.66
CA VAL A 187 -6.57 9.49 -3.72
C VAL A 187 -7.21 9.73 -2.36
N ILE A 188 -7.49 8.67 -1.60
CA ILE A 188 -8.06 8.78 -0.24
C ILE A 188 -7.18 9.65 0.65
N VAL A 189 -5.89 9.30 0.73
CA VAL A 189 -4.92 10.03 1.56
C VAL A 189 -4.74 11.46 1.04
N GLY A 190 -4.61 11.64 -0.28
CA GLY A 190 -4.40 12.95 -0.91
C GLY A 190 -5.54 13.92 -0.68
N LEU A 191 -6.77 13.46 -0.85
CA LEU A 191 -7.96 14.28 -0.60
C LEU A 191 -8.06 14.67 0.87
N LEU A 192 -7.89 13.70 1.77
CA LEU A 192 -8.08 13.95 3.20
C LEU A 192 -7.00 14.86 3.76
N LEU A 193 -5.73 14.63 3.44
CA LEU A 193 -4.64 15.53 3.83
C LEU A 193 -4.77 16.91 3.21
N GLY A 194 -5.17 17.01 1.94
CA GLY A 194 -5.40 18.29 1.29
C GLY A 194 -6.52 19.11 1.97
N LEU A 195 -7.63 18.48 2.30
CA LEU A 195 -8.74 19.12 3.02
C LEU A 195 -8.34 19.53 4.43
N THR A 196 -7.73 18.64 5.20
CA THR A 196 -7.34 18.94 6.59
C THR A 196 -6.27 20.02 6.67
N THR A 197 -5.32 20.03 5.74
CA THR A 197 -4.21 20.99 5.75
C THR A 197 -4.62 22.35 5.19
N TYR A 198 -5.13 22.40 3.97
CA TYR A 198 -5.33 23.68 3.29
C TYR A 198 -6.68 24.32 3.58
N ARG A 199 -7.70 23.53 3.92
CA ARG A 199 -9.02 24.06 4.26
C ARG A 199 -9.20 24.24 5.77
N GLN A 200 -8.72 23.29 6.57
CA GLN A 200 -8.85 23.33 8.04
C GLN A 200 -7.62 23.91 8.76
N GLY A 201 -6.52 24.22 8.03
CA GLY A 201 -5.32 24.87 8.58
C GLY A 201 -4.49 23.98 9.51
N ARG A 202 -4.59 22.64 9.40
CA ARG A 202 -3.85 21.72 10.24
C ARG A 202 -2.50 21.36 9.65
N PRO A 203 -1.53 20.94 10.48
CA PRO A 203 -0.27 20.44 9.97
C PRO A 203 -0.46 19.23 9.04
N MET A 204 0.41 19.08 8.03
CA MET A 204 0.35 17.98 7.06
C MET A 204 0.98 16.71 7.65
N SER A 205 0.23 16.02 8.51
CA SER A 205 0.62 14.76 9.12
C SER A 205 -0.57 13.82 9.18
N MET A 206 -0.32 12.51 9.08
CA MET A 206 -1.38 11.51 8.98
C MET A 206 -2.31 11.50 10.19
N ARG A 207 -1.81 11.79 11.38
CA ARG A 207 -2.62 11.89 12.60
C ARG A 207 -3.80 12.85 12.48
N TYR A 208 -3.60 13.98 11.80
CA TYR A 208 -4.69 14.99 11.65
C TYR A 208 -5.79 14.54 10.69
N ALA A 209 -5.50 13.61 9.80
CA ALA A 209 -6.51 12.94 9.00
C ALA A 209 -7.51 12.14 9.85
N PHE A 210 -7.12 11.73 11.07
CA PHE A 210 -7.99 11.03 12.03
C PHE A 210 -8.78 11.95 12.95
N GLN A 211 -8.51 13.23 12.95
CA GLN A 211 -9.15 14.13 13.91
C GLN A 211 -10.69 14.14 13.84
N PRO A 212 -11.34 14.02 12.67
CA PRO A 212 -12.79 13.89 12.62
C PRO A 212 -13.33 12.67 13.37
N LEU A 213 -12.49 11.64 13.58
CA LEU A 213 -12.87 10.39 14.26
C LEU A 213 -12.54 10.40 15.76
N ILE A 214 -11.30 10.80 16.09
CA ILE A 214 -10.76 10.65 17.46
C ILE A 214 -10.48 11.98 18.17
N GLY A 215 -10.90 13.11 17.58
CA GLY A 215 -10.85 14.42 18.20
C GLY A 215 -9.43 14.84 18.63
N LYS A 216 -9.28 15.29 19.88
CA LYS A 216 -7.99 15.78 20.42
C LYS A 216 -6.97 14.68 20.69
N SER A 217 -7.38 13.40 20.72
CA SER A 217 -6.47 12.27 20.95
C SER A 217 -5.38 12.13 19.86
N VAL A 218 -5.57 12.78 18.70
CA VAL A 218 -4.54 12.88 17.65
C VAL A 218 -3.25 13.55 18.14
N ASN A 219 -3.31 14.40 19.16
CA ASN A 219 -2.15 15.10 19.73
C ASN A 219 -1.43 14.26 20.81
N GLY A 220 -1.93 13.05 21.11
CA GLY A 220 -1.40 12.14 22.11
C GLY A 220 -0.61 10.97 21.52
N LEU A 221 -0.43 9.93 22.35
CA LEU A 221 0.29 8.71 21.97
C LEU A 221 -0.36 8.00 20.75
N VAL A 222 -1.69 8.05 20.64
CA VAL A 222 -2.40 7.45 19.50
C VAL A 222 -1.97 8.10 18.18
N GLY A 223 -1.86 9.43 18.15
CA GLY A 223 -1.35 10.13 16.98
C GLY A 223 0.12 9.78 16.68
N ASP A 224 0.95 9.64 17.72
CA ASP A 224 2.35 9.24 17.53
C ASP A 224 2.46 7.83 16.95
N ILE A 225 1.62 6.89 17.39
CA ILE A 225 1.56 5.52 16.84
C ILE A 225 1.09 5.55 15.37
N ILE A 226 0.04 6.32 15.05
CA ILE A 226 -0.45 6.46 13.67
C ILE A 226 0.66 6.96 12.75
N ASP A 227 1.36 8.03 13.13
CA ASP A 227 2.44 8.59 12.32
C ASP A 227 3.64 7.64 12.25
N SER A 228 3.98 6.93 13.33
CA SER A 228 5.10 5.97 13.36
C SER A 228 4.85 4.76 12.47
N VAL A 229 3.63 4.20 12.51
CA VAL A 229 3.20 3.12 11.61
C VAL A 229 3.20 3.59 10.16
N THR A 230 2.80 4.83 9.93
CA THR A 230 2.81 5.44 8.60
C THR A 230 4.23 5.55 8.04
N ILE A 231 5.19 6.07 8.82
CA ILE A 231 6.60 6.15 8.43
C ILE A 231 7.15 4.75 8.13
N ALA A 232 7.01 3.81 9.06
CA ALA A 232 7.53 2.46 8.88
C ALA A 232 6.94 1.80 7.61
N CYS A 233 5.62 1.90 7.41
CA CYS A 233 4.95 1.36 6.24
C CYS A 233 5.47 1.99 4.93
N THR A 234 5.64 3.31 4.90
CA THR A 234 6.19 4.04 3.74
C THR A 234 7.60 3.58 3.43
N THR A 235 8.48 3.54 4.44
CA THR A 235 9.88 3.14 4.26
C THR A 235 9.99 1.71 3.72
N PHE A 236 9.27 0.72 4.29
CA PHE A 236 9.24 -0.65 3.74
C PHE A 236 8.73 -0.71 2.30
N GLY A 237 7.70 0.08 1.98
CA GLY A 237 7.16 0.19 0.62
C GLY A 237 8.18 0.76 -0.38
N VAL A 238 8.93 1.79 0.00
CA VAL A 238 9.98 2.40 -0.85
C VAL A 238 11.18 1.45 -1.01
N CYS A 239 11.60 0.75 0.06
CA CYS A 239 12.66 -0.25 0.02
C CYS A 239 12.40 -1.34 -1.03
N THR A 240 11.13 -1.74 -1.22
CA THR A 240 10.76 -2.70 -2.27
C THR A 240 11.10 -2.16 -3.67
N SER A 241 10.80 -0.90 -3.94
CA SER A 241 11.17 -0.25 -5.20
C SER A 241 12.67 -0.15 -5.38
N LEU A 242 13.42 0.17 -4.29
CA LEU A 242 14.86 0.23 -4.27
C LEU A 242 15.49 -1.13 -4.64
N GLY A 243 15.02 -2.21 -4.03
CA GLY A 243 15.52 -3.55 -4.30
C GLY A 243 15.25 -4.02 -5.74
N LEU A 244 14.03 -3.79 -6.23
CA LEU A 244 13.66 -4.13 -7.61
C LEU A 244 14.43 -3.29 -8.63
N GLY A 245 14.61 -2.00 -8.36
CA GLY A 245 15.35 -1.09 -9.23
C GLY A 245 16.82 -1.40 -9.31
N ALA A 246 17.42 -1.84 -8.21
CA ALA A 246 18.83 -2.24 -8.20
C ALA A 246 19.11 -3.39 -9.19
N GLY A 247 18.19 -4.37 -9.27
CA GLY A 247 18.26 -5.44 -10.25
C GLY A 247 18.19 -4.94 -11.70
N ALA A 248 17.23 -4.03 -12.00
CA ALA A 248 17.08 -3.46 -13.34
C ALA A 248 18.27 -2.62 -13.78
N ILE A 249 18.83 -1.83 -12.86
CA ILE A 249 20.05 -1.05 -13.13
C ILE A 249 21.24 -1.96 -13.35
N GLY A 250 21.39 -3.03 -12.54
CA GLY A 250 22.43 -4.03 -12.71
C GLY A 250 22.40 -4.68 -14.10
N ALA A 251 21.21 -5.09 -14.55
CA ALA A 251 21.02 -5.64 -15.90
C ALA A 251 21.39 -4.63 -17.00
N ALA A 252 20.98 -3.36 -16.83
CA ALA A 252 21.33 -2.31 -17.78
C ALA A 252 22.84 -2.03 -17.84
N LEU A 253 23.51 -2.01 -16.69
CA LEU A 253 24.97 -1.82 -16.62
C LEU A 253 25.73 -2.98 -17.24
N ASN A 254 25.27 -4.22 -17.09
CA ASN A 254 25.85 -5.41 -17.74
C ASN A 254 25.82 -5.27 -19.27
N ARG A 255 24.78 -4.66 -19.86
CA ARG A 255 24.71 -4.41 -21.32
C ARG A 255 25.75 -3.38 -21.81
N ILE A 256 26.22 -2.49 -20.93
CA ILE A 256 27.25 -1.52 -21.22
C ILE A 256 28.64 -2.14 -20.98
N ASN A 257 28.79 -2.89 -19.88
CA ASN A 257 30.01 -3.56 -19.49
C ASN A 257 29.71 -4.97 -18.97
N SER A 258 30.02 -5.96 -19.78
CA SER A 258 29.79 -7.39 -19.49
C SER A 258 30.54 -7.92 -18.25
N ASN A 259 31.54 -7.18 -17.74
CA ASN A 259 32.24 -7.54 -16.51
C ASN A 259 31.41 -7.26 -15.25
N ILE A 260 30.31 -6.52 -15.38
CA ILE A 260 29.37 -6.25 -14.26
C ILE A 260 28.36 -7.38 -14.22
N GLU A 261 28.43 -8.24 -13.23
CA GLU A 261 27.46 -9.30 -13.02
C GLU A 261 26.22 -8.76 -12.26
N PRO A 262 25.04 -8.67 -12.90
CA PRO A 262 23.87 -8.01 -12.31
C PRO A 262 23.23 -8.82 -11.17
N ALA A 263 23.46 -10.13 -11.15
CA ALA A 263 22.85 -11.03 -10.15
C ALA A 263 23.60 -11.03 -8.81
N THR A 264 24.86 -10.56 -8.77
CA THR A 264 25.66 -10.61 -7.53
C THR A 264 25.12 -9.67 -6.46
N LEU A 265 25.20 -10.11 -5.21
CA LEU A 265 24.82 -9.31 -4.04
C LEU A 265 25.59 -7.98 -4.00
N ASP A 266 26.90 -8.04 -4.22
CA ASP A 266 27.78 -6.86 -4.17
C ASP A 266 27.35 -5.80 -5.19
N THR A 267 27.04 -6.18 -6.42
CA THR A 267 26.55 -5.25 -7.44
C THR A 267 25.25 -4.56 -7.01
N LYS A 268 24.29 -5.32 -6.48
CA LYS A 268 23.03 -4.77 -5.99
C LYS A 268 23.25 -3.79 -4.83
N LEU A 269 24.12 -4.12 -3.89
CA LEU A 269 24.44 -3.26 -2.75
C LEU A 269 25.14 -1.98 -3.16
N TRP A 270 26.13 -2.06 -4.10
CA TRP A 270 26.76 -0.89 -4.67
C TRP A 270 25.77 0.06 -5.33
N ILE A 271 24.82 -0.48 -6.10
CA ILE A 271 23.78 0.31 -6.75
C ILE A 271 22.88 0.99 -5.70
N ILE A 272 22.42 0.24 -4.68
CA ILE A 272 21.56 0.78 -3.62
C ILE A 272 22.25 1.95 -2.91
N TRP A 273 23.49 1.78 -2.45
CA TRP A 273 24.19 2.85 -1.74
C TRP A 273 24.56 4.04 -2.61
N SER A 274 24.89 3.80 -3.88
CA SER A 274 25.13 4.88 -4.85
C SER A 274 23.89 5.74 -5.05
N ILE A 275 22.72 5.11 -5.17
CA ILE A 275 21.45 5.83 -5.35
C ILE A 275 21.03 6.51 -4.04
N THR A 276 21.20 5.86 -2.90
CA THR A 276 20.96 6.49 -1.59
C THR A 276 21.79 7.77 -1.44
N ALA A 277 23.03 7.77 -1.89
CA ALA A 277 23.88 8.96 -1.88
C ALA A 277 23.32 10.05 -2.82
N VAL A 278 22.95 9.70 -4.05
CA VAL A 278 22.38 10.65 -5.02
C VAL A 278 21.03 11.19 -4.54
N ALA A 279 20.17 10.33 -4.01
CA ALA A 279 18.88 10.72 -3.42
C ALA A 279 19.08 11.67 -2.23
N SER A 280 20.06 11.40 -1.36
CA SER A 280 20.40 12.27 -0.23
C SER A 280 20.79 13.68 -0.71
N VAL A 281 21.61 13.79 -1.75
CA VAL A 281 22.00 15.08 -2.37
C VAL A 281 20.75 15.77 -2.97
N SER A 282 19.89 15.01 -3.64
CA SER A 282 18.64 15.55 -4.21
C SER A 282 17.71 16.12 -3.13
N VAL A 283 17.46 15.38 -2.05
CA VAL A 283 16.63 15.81 -0.92
C VAL A 283 17.21 17.06 -0.25
N LEU A 284 18.53 17.14 -0.13
CA LEU A 284 19.21 18.33 0.42
C LEU A 284 19.00 19.58 -0.44
N SER A 285 18.92 19.42 -1.77
CA SER A 285 18.68 20.53 -2.70
C SER A 285 17.24 21.07 -2.66
N GLY A 286 16.33 20.34 -2.02
CA GLY A 286 14.96 20.72 -1.74
C GLY A 286 13.97 20.51 -2.89
N LEU A 287 12.68 20.59 -2.58
CA LEU A 287 11.56 20.26 -3.47
C LEU A 287 11.56 21.07 -4.78
N LYS A 288 11.88 22.37 -4.74
CA LYS A 288 11.79 23.22 -5.93
C LYS A 288 12.90 22.96 -6.96
N ASN A 289 14.10 22.62 -6.50
CA ASN A 289 15.28 22.50 -7.37
C ASN A 289 15.68 21.03 -7.61
N GLY A 290 15.56 20.16 -6.61
CA GLY A 290 15.89 18.73 -6.72
C GLY A 290 14.71 17.95 -7.29
N ILE A 291 13.76 17.59 -6.44
CA ILE A 291 12.67 16.64 -6.74
C ILE A 291 11.88 17.03 -8.00
N ARG A 292 11.48 18.30 -8.15
CA ARG A 292 10.70 18.76 -9.32
C ARG A 292 11.46 18.64 -10.63
N ASN A 293 12.75 18.95 -10.66
CA ASN A 293 13.54 18.89 -11.91
C ASN A 293 13.82 17.44 -12.29
N LEU A 294 14.18 16.59 -11.31
CA LEU A 294 14.34 15.14 -11.54
C LEU A 294 13.05 14.51 -12.06
N ALA A 295 11.89 14.83 -11.46
CA ALA A 295 10.60 14.33 -11.93
C ALA A 295 10.27 14.72 -13.37
N LYS A 296 10.59 15.96 -13.78
CA LYS A 296 10.45 16.39 -15.18
C LYS A 296 11.38 15.65 -16.13
N MET A 297 12.63 15.46 -15.72
CA MET A 297 13.62 14.71 -16.52
C MET A 297 13.20 13.25 -16.67
N ALA A 298 12.70 12.62 -15.59
CA ALA A 298 12.20 11.26 -15.61
C ALA A 298 11.00 11.12 -16.57
N LEU A 299 10.01 11.99 -16.46
CA LEU A 299 8.85 11.98 -17.37
C LEU A 299 9.28 12.19 -18.83
N PHE A 300 10.16 13.15 -19.10
CA PHE A 300 10.64 13.41 -20.45
C PHE A 300 11.42 12.22 -21.02
N SER A 301 12.30 11.60 -20.24
CA SER A 301 13.04 10.40 -20.63
C SER A 301 12.10 9.23 -20.94
N GLY A 302 11.08 8.97 -20.09
CA GLY A 302 10.10 7.91 -20.31
C GLY A 302 9.23 8.15 -21.54
N ILE A 303 8.79 9.39 -21.79
CA ILE A 303 8.04 9.75 -23.00
C ILE A 303 8.92 9.59 -24.25
N THR A 304 10.17 10.03 -24.20
CA THR A 304 11.11 9.88 -25.31
C THR A 304 11.32 8.41 -25.66
N LEU A 305 11.53 7.56 -24.64
CA LEU A 305 11.63 6.10 -24.83
C LEU A 305 10.39 5.52 -25.50
N ALA A 306 9.21 5.83 -24.97
CA ALA A 306 7.93 5.34 -25.52
C ALA A 306 7.73 5.78 -26.98
N LEU A 307 7.96 7.06 -27.28
CA LEU A 307 7.83 7.59 -28.65
C LEU A 307 8.85 6.97 -29.61
N THR A 308 10.11 6.79 -29.18
CA THR A 308 11.13 6.13 -30.01
C THR A 308 10.71 4.70 -30.34
N LEU A 309 10.17 3.94 -29.39
CA LEU A 309 9.67 2.58 -29.63
C LEU A 309 8.48 2.57 -30.59
N ILE A 310 7.51 3.46 -30.39
CA ILE A 310 6.35 3.56 -31.28
C ILE A 310 6.78 3.86 -32.72
N CYS A 311 7.72 4.77 -32.91
CA CYS A 311 8.22 5.15 -34.23
C CYS A 311 9.12 4.07 -34.86
N SER A 312 9.77 3.22 -34.06
CA SER A 312 10.70 2.19 -34.53
C SER A 312 10.04 0.83 -34.78
N ASP A 313 8.86 0.61 -34.24
CA ASP A 313 8.06 -0.62 -34.43
C ASP A 313 6.81 -0.32 -35.29
N ASN A 314 5.80 -1.16 -35.24
CA ASN A 314 4.51 -0.97 -35.90
C ASN A 314 3.54 -0.17 -35.02
N PRO A 315 3.35 1.15 -35.26
CA PRO A 315 2.46 1.98 -34.46
C PRO A 315 1.01 1.46 -34.43
N GLY A 316 0.52 0.97 -35.61
CA GLY A 316 -0.82 0.42 -35.71
C GLY A 316 -1.08 -0.76 -34.79
N PHE A 317 -0.12 -1.68 -34.70
CA PHE A 317 -0.19 -2.81 -33.76
C PHE A 317 -0.24 -2.33 -32.30
N LEU A 318 0.64 -1.40 -31.92
CA LEU A 318 0.71 -0.90 -30.53
C LEU A 318 -0.56 -0.16 -30.11
N PHE A 319 -1.11 0.67 -30.99
CA PHE A 319 -2.38 1.37 -30.71
C PHE A 319 -3.57 0.41 -30.69
N ASN A 320 -3.64 -0.57 -31.60
CA ASN A 320 -4.68 -1.59 -31.57
C ASN A 320 -4.63 -2.41 -30.28
N SER A 321 -3.44 -2.82 -29.83
CA SER A 321 -3.25 -3.51 -28.55
C SER A 321 -3.73 -2.66 -27.38
N PHE A 322 -3.39 -1.38 -27.34
CA PHE A 322 -3.83 -0.46 -26.30
C PHE A 322 -5.36 -0.37 -26.19
N VAL A 323 -6.02 -0.17 -27.32
CA VAL A 323 -7.49 -0.06 -27.38
C VAL A 323 -8.15 -1.36 -26.95
N GLN A 324 -7.70 -2.48 -27.52
CA GLN A 324 -8.24 -3.80 -27.22
C GLN A 324 -8.04 -4.19 -25.76
N THR A 325 -6.84 -4.03 -25.21
CA THR A 325 -6.54 -4.36 -23.82
C THR A 325 -7.31 -3.47 -22.84
N THR A 326 -7.48 -2.19 -23.15
CA THR A 326 -8.30 -1.29 -22.33
C THR A 326 -9.76 -1.74 -22.31
N GLY A 327 -10.32 -2.15 -23.45
CA GLY A 327 -11.68 -2.70 -23.55
C GLY A 327 -11.85 -3.96 -22.70
N HIS A 328 -10.91 -4.90 -22.80
CA HIS A 328 -10.93 -6.12 -21.98
C HIS A 328 -10.80 -5.81 -20.47
N TYR A 329 -9.93 -4.88 -20.10
CA TYR A 329 -9.84 -4.45 -18.70
C TYR A 329 -11.19 -3.91 -18.19
N LEU A 330 -11.86 -3.05 -18.94
CA LEU A 330 -13.17 -2.51 -18.55
C LEU A 330 -14.25 -3.59 -18.47
N GLN A 331 -14.21 -4.56 -19.37
CA GLN A 331 -15.14 -5.69 -19.37
C GLN A 331 -14.99 -6.57 -18.13
N TRP A 332 -13.75 -6.87 -17.70
CA TRP A 332 -13.46 -7.85 -16.68
C TRP A 332 -13.10 -7.26 -15.31
N ILE A 333 -13.07 -5.93 -15.18
CA ILE A 333 -12.63 -5.25 -13.93
C ILE A 333 -13.39 -5.72 -12.69
N THR A 334 -14.68 -5.97 -12.80
CA THR A 334 -15.49 -6.42 -11.65
C THR A 334 -15.15 -7.85 -11.27
N THR A 335 -15.05 -8.75 -12.24
CA THR A 335 -14.69 -10.17 -12.00
C THR A 335 -13.32 -10.29 -11.37
N LEU A 336 -12.33 -9.60 -11.93
CA LEU A 336 -10.96 -9.57 -11.40
C LEU A 336 -10.90 -8.88 -10.04
N GLY A 337 -11.66 -7.79 -9.88
CA GLY A 337 -11.71 -7.01 -8.66
C GLY A 337 -12.12 -7.81 -7.43
N PHE A 338 -13.06 -8.73 -7.57
CA PHE A 338 -13.54 -9.59 -6.49
C PHE A 338 -12.91 -10.99 -6.47
N ASN A 339 -11.89 -11.22 -7.28
CA ASN A 339 -11.22 -12.51 -7.32
C ASN A 339 -10.32 -12.70 -6.09
N THR A 340 -10.60 -13.72 -5.29
CA THR A 340 -9.81 -14.15 -4.12
C THR A 340 -9.03 -15.44 -4.37
N ASP A 341 -9.18 -16.03 -5.56
CA ASP A 341 -8.59 -17.32 -5.94
C ASP A 341 -8.96 -18.48 -5.00
N THR A 342 -10.14 -18.40 -4.38
CA THR A 342 -10.58 -19.34 -3.34
C THR A 342 -10.59 -20.79 -3.83
N TRP A 343 -11.10 -21.04 -5.02
CA TRP A 343 -11.23 -22.40 -5.53
C TRP A 343 -9.90 -23.03 -5.97
N ALA A 344 -8.97 -22.22 -6.46
CA ALA A 344 -7.62 -22.69 -6.78
C ALA A 344 -6.82 -23.02 -5.51
N SER A 345 -7.11 -22.36 -4.39
CA SER A 345 -6.50 -22.67 -3.10
C SER A 345 -7.16 -23.84 -2.37
N PHE A 346 -8.27 -24.34 -2.89
CA PHE A 346 -9.09 -25.38 -2.28
C PHE A 346 -8.82 -26.74 -2.94
N THR A 347 -7.57 -27.19 -2.90
CA THR A 347 -7.16 -28.54 -3.29
C THR A 347 -7.01 -29.35 -2.00
N GLY A 348 -8.10 -29.79 -1.42
CA GLY A 348 -8.06 -30.53 -0.16
C GLY A 348 -8.71 -31.90 -0.26
N GLN A 349 -8.14 -32.90 0.39
CA GLN A 349 -8.86 -34.12 0.75
C GLN A 349 -9.63 -33.88 2.04
N LEU A 350 -10.82 -34.46 2.12
CA LEU A 350 -11.55 -34.56 3.38
C LEU A 350 -10.72 -35.45 4.31
N THR A 351 -10.25 -34.92 5.42
CA THR A 351 -9.55 -35.75 6.41
C THR A 351 -10.53 -36.68 7.11
N ASP A 352 -10.03 -37.78 7.74
CA ASP A 352 -10.83 -38.71 8.54
C ASP A 352 -11.63 -38.01 9.67
N LYS A 353 -11.29 -36.78 9.98
CA LYS A 353 -12.01 -35.92 10.96
C LYS A 353 -13.03 -34.97 10.34
N GLY A 354 -13.31 -35.07 9.03
CA GLY A 354 -14.26 -34.22 8.33
C GLY A 354 -13.76 -32.79 8.05
N ASN A 355 -12.49 -32.52 8.30
CA ASN A 355 -11.86 -31.22 7.99
C ASN A 355 -11.22 -31.29 6.61
N TRP A 356 -11.28 -30.16 5.89
CA TRP A 356 -10.52 -29.98 4.67
C TRP A 356 -9.09 -29.57 5.05
N GLU A 357 -8.11 -30.48 4.88
CA GLU A 357 -6.70 -30.12 4.95
C GLU A 357 -6.23 -29.65 3.58
N ARG A 358 -5.46 -28.58 3.57
CA ARG A 358 -4.74 -28.17 2.37
C ARG A 358 -3.75 -29.25 1.99
N LEU A 359 -3.89 -29.79 0.80
CA LEU A 359 -2.80 -30.54 0.21
C LEU A 359 -1.64 -29.58 -0.01
N SER A 360 -0.52 -29.81 0.67
CA SER A 360 0.74 -29.23 0.23
C SER A 360 1.02 -29.80 -1.17
N LEU A 361 1.20 -28.92 -2.14
CA LEU A 361 1.47 -29.27 -3.53
C LEU A 361 2.72 -30.18 -3.73
N GLY A 362 3.42 -30.53 -2.64
CA GLY A 362 4.58 -31.41 -2.65
C GLY A 362 4.29 -32.91 -2.65
N ASN A 363 3.06 -33.38 -2.40
CA ASN A 363 2.73 -34.79 -2.22
C ASN A 363 1.72 -35.36 -3.22
N THR A 364 1.68 -34.85 -4.44
CA THR A 364 0.76 -35.35 -5.48
C THR A 364 1.09 -36.76 -5.99
N GLN A 365 2.21 -37.36 -5.59
CA GLN A 365 2.57 -38.73 -5.99
C GLN A 365 1.76 -39.83 -5.29
N GLU A 366 1.11 -39.58 -4.16
CA GLU A 366 0.40 -40.60 -3.39
C GLU A 366 -1.12 -40.68 -3.65
N THR A 367 -1.73 -39.68 -4.29
CA THR A 367 -3.20 -39.61 -4.36
C THR A 367 -3.84 -40.20 -5.60
N GLY A 368 -3.09 -40.61 -6.61
CA GLY A 368 -3.64 -41.23 -7.83
C GLY A 368 -4.63 -40.37 -8.62
N ILE A 369 -4.80 -39.13 -8.27
CA ILE A 369 -5.64 -38.16 -9.01
C ILE A 369 -4.83 -37.69 -10.21
N THR A 370 -4.86 -38.43 -11.29
CA THR A 370 -4.40 -38.04 -12.62
C THR A 370 -5.42 -37.14 -13.31
N GLY A 371 -6.06 -36.26 -12.58
CA GLY A 371 -6.80 -35.14 -13.15
C GLY A 371 -5.79 -34.09 -13.52
N SER A 372 -5.60 -33.83 -14.80
CA SER A 372 -4.85 -32.69 -15.29
C SER A 372 -5.48 -31.42 -14.75
N SER A 373 -5.13 -31.04 -13.51
CA SER A 373 -5.36 -29.69 -13.06
C SER A 373 -4.47 -28.83 -13.94
N ILE A 374 -5.02 -27.81 -14.56
CA ILE A 374 -4.33 -26.79 -15.35
C ILE A 374 -3.18 -26.13 -14.53
N PHE A 375 -3.07 -26.51 -13.28
CA PHE A 375 -2.16 -26.04 -12.24
C PHE A 375 -1.26 -27.15 -11.69
N ASP A 376 -1.05 -28.23 -12.46
CA ASP A 376 -0.03 -29.21 -12.10
C ASP A 376 1.35 -28.56 -12.26
N ASP A 377 1.79 -27.95 -11.18
CA ASP A 377 3.07 -27.25 -11.03
C ASP A 377 4.27 -28.19 -11.23
N THR A 378 4.06 -29.50 -11.28
CA THR A 378 5.13 -30.49 -11.52
C THR A 378 5.67 -30.43 -12.95
N ARG A 379 4.97 -29.78 -13.88
CA ARG A 379 5.43 -29.55 -15.25
C ARG A 379 6.36 -28.36 -15.43
N LEU A 380 6.46 -27.52 -14.41
CA LEU A 380 7.39 -26.40 -14.42
C LEU A 380 8.77 -26.92 -14.05
N ASP A 381 9.68 -26.87 -14.99
CA ASP A 381 11.08 -27.15 -14.72
C ASP A 381 11.56 -26.18 -13.61
N ALA A 382 11.84 -26.74 -12.43
CA ALA A 382 12.28 -25.97 -11.27
C ALA A 382 13.57 -25.18 -11.56
N SER A 383 14.33 -25.57 -12.60
CA SER A 383 15.50 -24.84 -13.08
C SER A 383 15.18 -23.50 -13.76
N LEU A 384 13.93 -23.28 -14.16
CA LEU A 384 13.45 -22.06 -14.82
C LEU A 384 12.89 -21.03 -13.84
N MET A 385 12.53 -21.47 -12.64
CA MET A 385 12.23 -20.57 -11.56
C MET A 385 13.55 -20.02 -11.03
N ASP A 386 13.71 -18.71 -11.10
CA ASP A 386 14.76 -18.06 -10.33
C ASP A 386 14.63 -18.51 -8.88
N ALA A 387 15.71 -18.92 -8.22
CA ALA A 387 15.70 -19.21 -6.80
C ALA A 387 15.11 -18.05 -5.96
N SER A 388 15.05 -16.85 -6.56
CA SER A 388 14.38 -15.67 -6.02
C SER A 388 12.84 -15.74 -5.97
N TRP A 389 12.21 -16.76 -6.60
CA TRP A 389 10.74 -16.87 -6.65
C TRP A 389 10.15 -17.71 -5.52
N GLY A 390 10.96 -18.17 -4.56
CA GLY A 390 10.57 -18.80 -3.30
C GLY A 390 9.87 -20.15 -3.43
N GLU A 391 9.84 -20.88 -2.35
CA GLU A 391 9.08 -22.13 -2.25
C GLU A 391 7.58 -21.90 -2.50
N ARG A 392 6.96 -22.79 -3.25
CA ARG A 392 5.59 -22.73 -3.73
C ARG A 392 4.60 -22.63 -2.59
N SER A 393 4.00 -21.46 -2.41
CA SER A 393 2.83 -21.30 -1.54
C SER A 393 1.57 -21.75 -2.27
N PRO A 394 0.62 -22.44 -1.60
CA PRO A 394 -0.67 -22.80 -2.18
C PRO A 394 -1.50 -21.59 -2.66
N HIS A 395 -1.11 -20.37 -2.31
CA HIS A 395 -1.71 -19.10 -2.74
C HIS A 395 -0.85 -18.32 -3.72
N ASN A 396 -0.03 -19.01 -4.49
CA ASN A 396 1.09 -18.44 -5.23
C ASN A 396 0.73 -17.21 -6.07
N PHE A 397 -0.40 -17.23 -6.82
CA PHE A 397 -0.79 -16.09 -7.65
C PHE A 397 -1.16 -14.86 -6.83
N MET A 398 -2.01 -15.02 -5.81
CA MET A 398 -2.49 -13.88 -5.01
C MET A 398 -1.34 -13.25 -4.21
N ASP A 399 -0.49 -14.05 -3.61
CA ASP A 399 0.71 -13.59 -2.88
C ASP A 399 1.69 -12.84 -3.77
N MET A 400 1.99 -13.41 -4.94
CA MET A 400 3.01 -12.86 -5.84
C MET A 400 2.55 -11.59 -6.52
N TRP A 401 1.25 -11.48 -6.82
CA TRP A 401 0.71 -10.45 -7.68
C TRP A 401 -0.33 -9.57 -6.98
N THR A 402 -1.57 -9.98 -6.87
CA THR A 402 -2.65 -9.09 -6.48
C THR A 402 -2.52 -8.58 -5.04
N VAL A 403 -2.29 -9.46 -4.07
CA VAL A 403 -2.12 -9.07 -2.66
C VAL A 403 -0.85 -8.25 -2.49
N PHE A 404 0.25 -8.66 -3.14
CA PHE A 404 1.50 -7.91 -3.12
C PHE A 404 1.33 -6.49 -3.69
N TYR A 405 0.75 -6.35 -4.90
CA TYR A 405 0.54 -5.03 -5.51
C TYR A 405 -0.38 -4.14 -4.66
N TRP A 406 -1.39 -4.72 -4.05
CA TRP A 406 -2.31 -3.95 -3.23
C TRP A 406 -1.74 -3.59 -1.87
N ALA A 407 -0.95 -4.48 -1.28
CA ALA A 407 -0.16 -4.15 -0.11
C ALA A 407 0.88 -3.05 -0.43
N TRP A 408 1.60 -3.19 -1.54
CA TRP A 408 2.57 -2.21 -1.98
C TRP A 408 1.93 -0.84 -2.26
N GLY A 409 0.78 -0.80 -2.95
CA GLY A 409 0.01 0.42 -3.13
C GLY A 409 -0.51 1.01 -1.80
N ALA A 410 -0.84 0.18 -0.80
CA ALA A 410 -1.19 0.69 0.53
C ALA A 410 0.04 1.27 1.25
N ALA A 411 1.21 0.60 1.16
CA ALA A 411 2.45 1.10 1.73
C ALA A 411 2.89 2.45 1.11
N TRP A 412 2.63 2.65 -0.16
CA TRP A 412 2.93 3.89 -0.87
C TRP A 412 1.89 5.00 -0.64
N ALA A 413 0.73 4.67 -0.10
CA ALA A 413 -0.36 5.64 0.01
C ALA A 413 -0.03 6.87 0.86
N PRO A 414 0.70 6.79 1.99
CA PRO A 414 1.09 7.98 2.73
C PRO A 414 2.00 8.89 1.90
N PHE A 415 2.98 8.31 1.23
CA PHE A 415 3.94 9.02 0.40
C PHE A 415 3.27 9.69 -0.80
N VAL A 416 2.64 8.91 -1.68
CA VAL A 416 2.00 9.44 -2.90
C VAL A 416 0.82 10.34 -2.55
N GLY A 417 0.02 9.99 -1.55
CA GLY A 417 -1.10 10.80 -1.11
C GLY A 417 -0.69 12.15 -0.51
N SER A 418 0.36 12.20 0.30
CA SER A 418 0.91 13.47 0.81
C SER A 418 1.40 14.37 -0.32
N PHE A 419 2.02 13.77 -1.33
CA PHE A 419 2.46 14.50 -2.50
C PHE A 419 1.28 15.00 -3.33
N ILE A 420 0.25 14.17 -3.58
CA ILE A 420 -1.01 14.57 -4.24
C ILE A 420 -1.64 15.76 -3.49
N ALA A 421 -1.76 15.67 -2.17
CA ALA A 421 -2.29 16.76 -1.35
C ALA A 421 -1.51 18.06 -1.62
N ARG A 422 -0.18 17.99 -1.58
CA ARG A 422 0.70 19.15 -1.71
C ARG A 422 0.62 19.84 -3.06
N ILE A 423 0.54 19.09 -4.14
CA ILE A 423 0.48 19.68 -5.49
C ILE A 423 -0.93 20.08 -5.93
N SER A 424 -1.97 19.64 -5.19
CA SER A 424 -3.38 19.84 -5.57
C SER A 424 -4.06 21.00 -4.82
N ARG A 425 -3.30 21.85 -4.14
CA ARG A 425 -3.83 23.03 -3.47
C ARG A 425 -4.63 23.91 -4.45
N GLY A 426 -5.85 24.30 -4.07
CA GLY A 426 -6.78 25.07 -4.89
C GLY A 426 -7.57 24.27 -5.95
N ARG A 427 -7.30 22.95 -6.09
CA ARG A 427 -8.08 22.04 -6.93
C ARG A 427 -9.31 21.53 -6.20
N THR A 428 -10.32 21.14 -6.95
CA THR A 428 -11.53 20.51 -6.39
C THR A 428 -11.32 19.00 -6.16
N VAL A 429 -12.09 18.44 -5.24
CA VAL A 429 -12.14 16.99 -5.01
C VAL A 429 -12.36 16.22 -6.31
N GLY A 430 -13.30 16.68 -7.16
CA GLY A 430 -13.60 16.05 -8.44
C GLY A 430 -12.44 16.12 -9.44
N GLU A 431 -11.70 17.23 -9.49
CA GLU A 431 -10.50 17.35 -10.34
C GLU A 431 -9.41 16.38 -9.89
N VAL A 432 -9.15 16.29 -8.59
CA VAL A 432 -8.12 15.38 -8.04
C VAL A 432 -8.47 13.93 -8.33
N ILE A 433 -9.73 13.51 -8.10
CA ILE A 433 -10.17 12.14 -8.41
C ILE A 433 -10.00 11.84 -9.90
N LYS A 434 -10.45 12.73 -10.78
CA LYS A 434 -10.36 12.52 -12.23
C LYS A 434 -8.90 12.42 -12.70
N ALA A 435 -8.03 13.31 -12.23
CA ALA A 435 -6.64 13.29 -12.65
C ALA A 435 -5.90 12.06 -12.10
N ALA A 436 -6.02 11.78 -10.80
CA ALA A 436 -5.27 10.69 -10.17
C ALA A 436 -5.77 9.30 -10.60
N LEU A 437 -7.09 9.07 -10.71
CA LEU A 437 -7.61 7.76 -11.10
C LEU A 437 -7.62 7.56 -12.62
N PHE A 438 -8.19 8.50 -13.38
CA PHE A 438 -8.43 8.22 -14.79
C PHE A 438 -7.25 8.63 -15.67
N THR A 439 -6.76 9.87 -15.53
CA THR A 439 -5.73 10.35 -16.47
C THR A 439 -4.41 9.60 -16.24
N THR A 440 -4.03 9.38 -14.99
CA THR A 440 -2.79 8.67 -14.66
C THR A 440 -2.88 7.20 -15.07
N VAL A 441 -4.02 6.53 -14.82
CA VAL A 441 -4.21 5.12 -15.17
C VAL A 441 -4.22 4.91 -16.69
N ILE A 442 -4.86 5.80 -17.47
CA ILE A 442 -4.83 5.72 -18.94
C ILE A 442 -3.38 5.84 -19.46
N PHE A 443 -2.59 6.76 -18.88
CA PHE A 443 -1.20 6.92 -19.29
C PHE A 443 -0.35 5.70 -18.92
N LEU A 444 -0.58 5.10 -17.75
CA LEU A 444 0.06 3.84 -17.34
C LEU A 444 -0.29 2.69 -18.29
N PHE A 445 -1.57 2.56 -18.65
CA PHE A 445 -2.02 1.55 -19.60
C PHE A 445 -1.34 1.72 -20.95
N PHE A 446 -1.22 2.95 -21.42
CA PHE A 446 -0.52 3.22 -22.67
C PHE A 446 0.94 2.76 -22.64
N ASN A 447 1.68 3.13 -21.61
CA ASN A 447 3.08 2.71 -21.47
C ASN A 447 3.21 1.19 -21.31
N ARG A 448 2.41 0.56 -20.42
CA ARG A 448 2.45 -0.90 -20.23
C ARG A 448 2.09 -1.67 -21.49
N ASN A 449 1.13 -1.15 -22.28
CA ASN A 449 0.81 -1.78 -23.54
C ASN A 449 1.96 -1.72 -24.55
N ILE A 450 2.72 -0.62 -24.61
CA ILE A 450 3.90 -0.57 -25.48
C ILE A 450 4.91 -1.68 -25.07
N PHE A 451 5.35 -1.67 -23.83
CA PHE A 451 6.38 -2.61 -23.39
C PHE A 451 5.90 -4.06 -23.39
N GLY A 452 4.71 -4.33 -22.88
CA GLY A 452 4.15 -5.68 -22.81
C GLY A 452 3.83 -6.26 -24.18
N SER A 453 3.28 -5.46 -25.11
CA SER A 453 3.01 -5.93 -26.48
C SER A 453 4.28 -6.25 -27.25
N LEU A 454 5.34 -5.43 -27.08
CA LEU A 454 6.67 -5.71 -27.64
C LEU A 454 7.25 -6.99 -27.04
N GLY A 455 7.10 -7.21 -25.74
CA GLY A 455 7.54 -8.43 -25.09
C GLY A 455 6.86 -9.67 -25.62
N ILE A 456 5.51 -9.68 -25.70
CA ILE A 456 4.74 -10.81 -26.23
C ILE A 456 5.06 -11.03 -27.72
N LYS A 457 5.19 -9.95 -28.51
CA LYS A 457 5.60 -10.03 -29.90
C LYS A 457 6.96 -10.73 -30.07
N MET A 458 7.97 -10.33 -29.29
CA MET A 458 9.29 -10.94 -29.29
C MET A 458 9.23 -12.41 -28.89
N GLN A 459 8.51 -12.74 -27.82
CA GLN A 459 8.33 -14.12 -27.39
C GLN A 459 7.76 -15.00 -28.50
N ARG A 460 6.67 -14.57 -29.14
CA ARG A 460 6.05 -15.31 -30.25
C ARG A 460 7.00 -15.46 -31.45
N THR A 461 7.73 -14.40 -31.76
CA THR A 461 8.72 -14.48 -32.86
C THR A 461 9.79 -15.53 -32.55
N ALA A 462 10.27 -15.58 -31.30
CA ALA A 462 11.26 -16.56 -30.90
C ALA A 462 10.71 -17.99 -30.87
N GLU A 463 9.52 -18.20 -30.35
CA GLU A 463 8.83 -19.49 -30.34
C GLU A 463 8.65 -20.02 -31.77
N TYR A 464 8.20 -19.15 -32.68
CA TYR A 464 8.03 -19.52 -34.09
C TYR A 464 9.36 -19.90 -34.75
N ALA A 465 10.41 -19.10 -34.53
CA ALA A 465 11.73 -19.31 -35.15
C ALA A 465 12.46 -20.55 -34.59
N LEU A 466 12.31 -20.84 -33.30
CA LEU A 466 12.96 -21.96 -32.61
C LEU A 466 12.17 -23.28 -32.75
N GLY A 467 11.08 -23.27 -33.48
CA GLY A 467 10.23 -24.42 -33.72
C GLY A 467 9.30 -24.71 -32.54
N ALA A 468 8.22 -24.00 -32.48
CA ALA A 468 7.13 -24.21 -31.52
C ALA A 468 6.59 -25.67 -31.52
N ASN A 469 6.88 -26.44 -32.57
CA ASN A 469 6.56 -27.83 -32.69
C ASN A 469 7.44 -28.77 -31.83
N ALA A 470 8.48 -28.25 -31.17
CA ALA A 470 9.40 -29.06 -30.38
C ALA A 470 8.96 -29.18 -28.91
N GLY A 471 7.68 -29.40 -28.64
CA GLY A 471 7.18 -29.75 -27.31
C GLY A 471 6.55 -28.64 -26.48
N ILE A 472 6.15 -27.51 -27.10
CA ILE A 472 5.37 -26.48 -26.42
C ILE A 472 3.90 -26.88 -26.52
N ASP A 473 3.27 -27.20 -25.41
CA ASP A 473 1.82 -27.34 -25.34
C ASP A 473 1.19 -25.95 -25.20
N PHE A 474 0.69 -25.42 -26.33
CA PHE A 474 0.01 -24.14 -26.34
C PHE A 474 -1.30 -24.13 -25.54
N THR A 475 -1.81 -25.29 -25.16
CA THR A 475 -3.07 -25.39 -24.41
C THR A 475 -2.88 -25.11 -22.93
N ASP A 476 -1.73 -25.46 -22.35
CA ASP A 476 -1.45 -25.26 -20.93
C ASP A 476 -0.49 -24.09 -20.66
N GLY A 477 0.08 -23.48 -21.70
CA GLY A 477 0.98 -22.33 -21.59
C GLY A 477 2.35 -22.65 -21.02
N SER A 478 2.69 -23.91 -20.81
CA SER A 478 4.02 -24.32 -20.36
C SER A 478 5.06 -24.08 -21.46
N ILE A 479 6.19 -23.49 -21.10
CA ILE A 479 7.30 -23.24 -22.02
C ILE A 479 8.52 -24.01 -21.52
N ASN A 480 8.95 -24.98 -22.31
CA ASN A 480 10.17 -25.72 -22.05
C ASN A 480 11.38 -24.97 -22.60
N CYS A 481 12.08 -24.22 -21.75
CA CYS A 481 13.23 -23.43 -22.17
C CYS A 481 14.41 -24.29 -22.65
N THR A 482 14.58 -25.49 -22.13
CA THR A 482 15.61 -26.41 -22.61
C THR A 482 15.30 -26.85 -24.05
N ALA A 483 14.01 -27.12 -24.36
CA ALA A 483 13.58 -27.44 -25.73
C ALA A 483 13.76 -26.25 -26.69
N LEU A 484 13.62 -25.02 -26.19
CA LEU A 484 13.94 -23.79 -26.94
C LEU A 484 15.44 -23.49 -27.02
N GLY A 485 16.29 -24.36 -26.48
CA GLY A 485 17.72 -24.21 -26.55
C GLY A 485 18.32 -23.21 -25.55
N TYR A 486 17.67 -23.02 -24.40
CA TYR A 486 18.17 -22.15 -23.31
C TYR A 486 18.68 -22.99 -22.13
N VAL A 487 19.80 -22.56 -21.55
CA VAL A 487 20.36 -23.13 -20.32
C VAL A 487 20.75 -21.99 -19.40
N GLY A 488 20.32 -22.04 -18.14
CA GLY A 488 20.63 -21.01 -17.15
C GLY A 488 20.22 -19.60 -17.58
N LYS A 489 19.08 -19.45 -18.25
CA LYS A 489 18.53 -18.19 -18.78
C LYS A 489 19.32 -17.58 -19.95
N GLN A 490 20.24 -18.32 -20.55
CA GLN A 490 21.02 -17.89 -21.69
C GLN A 490 20.77 -18.78 -22.91
N PRO A 491 20.77 -18.23 -24.14
CA PRO A 491 20.76 -19.04 -25.36
C PRO A 491 21.96 -19.99 -25.38
N ALA A 492 21.71 -21.27 -25.61
CA ALA A 492 22.74 -22.31 -25.57
C ALA A 492 22.78 -23.19 -26.84
N SER A 493 21.66 -23.39 -27.52
CA SER A 493 21.64 -24.08 -28.82
C SER A 493 22.10 -23.14 -29.93
N GLU A 494 22.62 -23.70 -31.02
CA GLU A 494 23.07 -22.95 -32.20
C GLU A 494 21.93 -22.05 -32.74
N ALA A 495 20.69 -22.58 -32.84
CA ALA A 495 19.56 -21.83 -33.33
C ALA A 495 19.18 -20.68 -32.37
N ALA A 496 19.20 -20.91 -31.05
CA ALA A 496 18.89 -19.88 -30.06
C ALA A 496 19.96 -18.78 -30.03
N ILE A 497 21.24 -19.13 -30.20
CA ILE A 497 22.37 -18.19 -30.30
C ILE A 497 22.23 -17.36 -31.58
N GLN A 498 21.93 -17.98 -32.72
CA GLN A 498 21.75 -17.28 -33.98
C GLN A 498 20.61 -16.27 -33.86
N LEU A 499 19.44 -16.69 -33.30
CA LEU A 499 18.29 -15.82 -33.10
C LEU A 499 18.63 -14.65 -32.15
N ALA A 500 19.41 -14.90 -31.11
CA ALA A 500 19.85 -13.86 -30.18
C ALA A 500 20.80 -12.86 -30.86
N ASN A 501 21.64 -13.31 -31.79
CA ASN A 501 22.49 -12.41 -32.60
C ASN A 501 21.65 -11.51 -33.52
N GLU A 502 20.48 -11.92 -33.92
CA GLU A 502 19.50 -11.10 -34.65
C GLU A 502 18.66 -10.19 -33.71
N GLY A 503 18.89 -10.26 -32.40
CA GLY A 503 18.25 -9.44 -31.38
C GLY A 503 16.92 -10.00 -30.84
N TYR A 504 16.57 -11.26 -31.14
CA TYR A 504 15.32 -11.87 -30.68
C TYR A 504 15.57 -12.94 -29.62
N TYR A 505 14.73 -12.94 -28.58
CA TYR A 505 14.86 -13.84 -27.44
C TYR A 505 13.51 -14.47 -27.08
N ALA A 506 13.53 -15.73 -26.64
CA ALA A 506 12.42 -16.31 -25.90
C ALA A 506 12.43 -15.70 -24.48
N LEU A 507 11.71 -14.60 -24.31
CA LEU A 507 11.75 -13.80 -23.09
C LEU A 507 11.32 -14.56 -21.83
N SER A 508 10.42 -15.53 -21.98
CA SER A 508 10.04 -16.42 -20.87
C SER A 508 11.23 -17.22 -20.30
N CYS A 509 12.26 -17.38 -21.11
CA CYS A 509 13.49 -18.09 -20.75
C CYS A 509 14.64 -17.13 -20.35
N ARG A 510 14.35 -15.84 -20.22
CA ARG A 510 15.31 -14.82 -19.81
C ARG A 510 15.12 -14.39 -18.36
N GLY A 511 16.13 -13.79 -17.78
CA GLY A 511 16.02 -13.19 -16.45
C GLY A 511 14.98 -12.06 -16.42
N PHE A 512 14.21 -11.99 -15.34
CA PHE A 512 13.15 -10.99 -15.13
C PHE A 512 13.61 -9.54 -15.39
N THR A 513 14.84 -9.20 -14.98
CA THR A 513 15.42 -7.86 -15.15
C THR A 513 16.06 -7.65 -16.50
N ASP A 514 16.36 -8.73 -17.24
CA ASP A 514 16.97 -8.65 -18.57
C ASP A 514 15.96 -8.34 -19.66
N GLN A 515 14.73 -8.78 -19.50
CA GLN A 515 13.67 -8.72 -20.51
C GLN A 515 13.44 -7.31 -21.06
N ILE A 516 13.50 -6.28 -20.21
CA ILE A 516 13.35 -4.88 -20.65
C ILE A 516 14.50 -4.42 -21.54
N MET A 517 15.71 -4.97 -21.38
CA MET A 517 16.83 -4.69 -22.23
C MET A 517 16.77 -5.51 -23.53
N ASP A 518 16.33 -6.77 -23.42
CA ASP A 518 16.20 -7.69 -24.55
C ASP A 518 15.23 -7.16 -25.61
N ILE A 519 14.09 -6.56 -25.23
CA ILE A 519 13.12 -5.99 -26.19
C ILE A 519 13.66 -4.78 -26.98
N MET A 520 14.82 -4.23 -26.61
CA MET A 520 15.50 -3.16 -27.33
C MET A 520 16.44 -3.67 -28.41
N GLU A 521 16.84 -4.94 -28.37
CA GLU A 521 17.84 -5.52 -29.27
C GLU A 521 17.45 -5.56 -30.74
N PRO A 522 16.19 -5.82 -31.15
CA PRO A 522 15.81 -5.89 -32.58
C PRO A 522 15.99 -4.57 -33.34
N TYR A 523 16.08 -3.44 -32.66
CA TYR A 523 16.14 -2.12 -33.31
C TYR A 523 17.58 -1.76 -33.64
N THR A 524 18.15 -2.44 -34.65
CA THR A 524 19.55 -2.23 -35.10
C THR A 524 19.83 -0.76 -35.43
N GLY A 525 20.96 -0.26 -34.90
CA GLY A 525 21.32 1.17 -35.00
C GLY A 525 20.74 2.05 -33.89
N LEU A 526 19.62 1.67 -33.25
CA LEU A 526 19.04 2.39 -32.13
C LEU A 526 19.20 1.65 -30.77
N THR A 527 19.61 0.39 -30.78
CA THR A 527 19.71 -0.47 -29.57
C THR A 527 20.46 0.22 -28.44
N LYS A 528 21.67 0.71 -28.68
CA LYS A 528 22.44 1.39 -27.63
C LYS A 528 21.80 2.65 -27.10
N TRP A 529 21.14 3.41 -27.97
CA TRP A 529 20.37 4.59 -27.59
C TRP A 529 19.17 4.22 -26.70
N LEU A 530 18.39 3.22 -27.09
CA LEU A 530 17.23 2.74 -26.33
C LEU A 530 17.63 2.17 -24.98
N GLN A 531 18.71 1.37 -24.92
CA GLN A 531 19.25 0.84 -23.67
C GLN A 531 19.74 1.96 -22.75
N LEU A 532 20.38 3.01 -23.29
CA LEU A 532 20.78 4.19 -22.51
C LEU A 532 19.55 4.97 -22.00
N LEU A 533 18.50 5.11 -22.80
CA LEU A 533 17.25 5.73 -22.38
C LEU A 533 16.57 4.92 -21.26
N VAL A 534 16.56 3.60 -21.36
CA VAL A 534 16.04 2.72 -20.29
C VAL A 534 16.84 2.93 -19.01
N LEU A 535 18.16 2.85 -19.06
CA LEU A 535 19.03 3.06 -17.90
C LEU A 535 18.81 4.45 -17.28
N THR A 536 18.79 5.50 -18.10
CA THR A 536 18.56 6.87 -17.64
C THR A 536 17.19 7.02 -17.01
N SER A 537 16.14 6.45 -17.61
CA SER A 537 14.78 6.49 -17.07
C SER A 537 14.71 5.77 -15.73
N VAL A 538 15.23 4.54 -15.65
CA VAL A 538 15.23 3.76 -14.40
C VAL A 538 15.99 4.50 -13.30
N LEU A 539 17.16 5.06 -13.57
CA LEU A 539 17.93 5.85 -12.59
C LEU A 539 17.16 7.07 -12.10
N LEU A 540 16.54 7.84 -13.01
CA LEU A 540 15.79 9.04 -12.66
C LEU A 540 14.54 8.72 -11.85
N TYR A 541 13.72 7.75 -12.27
CA TYR A 541 12.53 7.33 -11.54
C TYR A 541 12.88 6.74 -10.16
N PHE A 542 13.99 5.99 -10.11
CA PHE A 542 14.46 5.40 -8.88
C PHE A 542 14.91 6.44 -7.86
N THR A 543 15.77 7.37 -8.28
CA THR A 543 16.22 8.48 -7.43
C THR A 543 15.04 9.34 -6.97
N THR A 544 14.08 9.61 -7.87
CA THR A 544 12.89 10.40 -7.54
C THR A 544 12.00 9.70 -6.53
N SER A 545 11.88 8.37 -6.58
CA SER A 545 11.10 7.60 -5.61
C SER A 545 11.76 7.62 -4.23
N SER A 546 13.08 7.43 -4.15
CA SER A 546 13.84 7.42 -2.91
C SER A 546 13.86 8.81 -2.23
N ASP A 547 14.19 9.87 -3.00
CA ASP A 547 14.26 11.22 -2.41
C ASP A 547 12.90 11.73 -1.94
N SER A 548 11.83 11.35 -2.64
CA SER A 548 10.48 11.73 -2.26
C SER A 548 9.95 10.91 -1.07
N GLY A 549 10.30 9.62 -0.97
CA GLY A 549 9.98 8.75 0.17
C GLY A 549 10.61 9.28 1.46
N SER A 550 11.92 9.47 1.46
CA SER A 550 12.67 10.01 2.60
C SER A 550 12.18 11.40 3.01
N TYR A 551 11.77 12.24 2.04
CA TYR A 551 11.19 13.54 2.33
C TYR A 551 9.84 13.44 3.06
N VAL A 552 8.98 12.48 2.68
CA VAL A 552 7.67 12.30 3.34
C VAL A 552 7.84 11.72 4.75
N ASP A 553 8.76 10.79 4.95
CA ASP A 553 9.08 10.27 6.28
C ASP A 553 9.53 11.39 7.22
N ASP A 554 10.39 12.28 6.73
CA ASP A 554 10.84 13.45 7.47
C ASP A 554 9.69 14.46 7.72
N LEU A 555 8.84 14.69 6.73
CA LEU A 555 7.65 15.55 6.84
C LEU A 555 6.70 15.06 7.94
N ILE A 556 6.45 13.76 8.02
CA ILE A 556 5.58 13.16 9.04
C ILE A 556 6.26 13.23 10.41
N ALA A 557 7.55 12.87 10.49
CA ALA A 557 8.34 12.97 11.72
C ALA A 557 8.39 14.41 12.28
N SER A 558 8.42 15.39 11.37
CA SER A 558 8.41 16.82 11.66
C SER A 558 7.00 17.41 11.78
N GLN A 559 5.96 16.58 11.91
CA GLN A 559 4.57 17.03 12.05
C GLN A 559 4.11 18.01 10.98
N GLY A 560 4.51 17.77 9.72
CA GLY A 560 4.16 18.64 8.60
C GLY A 560 5.02 19.89 8.44
N TYR A 561 6.18 19.96 9.10
CA TYR A 561 7.14 21.04 8.87
C TYR A 561 7.76 20.89 7.48
N LEU A 562 7.48 21.87 6.60
CA LEU A 562 7.76 21.74 5.16
C LEU A 562 9.25 21.80 4.78
N ASN A 563 10.10 22.37 5.64
CA ASN A 563 11.54 22.49 5.41
C ASN A 563 12.36 21.86 6.54
N PRO A 564 12.26 20.54 6.75
CA PRO A 564 13.02 19.87 7.79
C PRO A 564 14.53 20.09 7.65
N PRO A 565 15.28 20.08 8.76
CA PRO A 565 16.72 20.26 8.74
C PRO A 565 17.45 19.22 7.89
N PRO A 566 18.58 19.58 7.26
CA PRO A 566 19.31 18.66 6.36
C PRO A 566 19.72 17.34 6.98
N ILE A 567 20.11 17.34 8.24
CA ILE A 567 20.56 16.11 8.93
C ILE A 567 19.44 15.09 9.10
N GLN A 568 18.21 15.55 9.32
CA GLN A 568 17.04 14.67 9.41
C GLN A 568 16.73 14.01 8.08
N LYS A 569 16.82 14.75 6.99
CA LYS A 569 16.62 14.24 5.63
C LYS A 569 17.61 13.14 5.29
N VAL A 570 18.90 13.34 5.62
CA VAL A 570 19.95 12.33 5.43
C VAL A 570 19.70 11.12 6.32
N TYR A 571 19.24 11.31 7.56
CA TYR A 571 18.92 10.21 8.46
C TYR A 571 17.88 9.26 7.86
N TRP A 572 16.77 9.79 7.33
CA TRP A 572 15.73 8.96 6.71
C TRP A 572 16.21 8.29 5.42
N ALA A 573 16.95 8.99 4.57
CA ALA A 573 17.52 8.41 3.36
C ALA A 573 18.51 7.26 3.66
N VAL A 574 19.37 7.43 4.67
CA VAL A 574 20.29 6.37 5.12
C VAL A 574 19.54 5.20 5.75
N THR A 575 18.48 5.46 6.52
CA THR A 575 17.65 4.40 7.11
C THR A 575 16.95 3.57 6.03
N GLU A 576 16.43 4.21 4.99
CA GLU A 576 15.85 3.56 3.82
C GLU A 576 16.89 2.67 3.09
N GLY A 577 18.08 3.20 2.82
CA GLY A 577 19.18 2.44 2.21
C GLY A 577 19.63 1.25 3.07
N ALA A 578 19.76 1.43 4.39
CA ALA A 578 20.15 0.38 5.33
C ALA A 578 19.08 -0.72 5.44
N LEU A 579 17.80 -0.35 5.46
CA LEU A 579 16.69 -1.30 5.48
C LEU A 579 16.63 -2.11 4.17
N THR A 580 16.81 -1.44 3.02
CA THR A 580 16.89 -2.11 1.71
C THR A 580 18.07 -3.09 1.66
N HIS A 581 19.24 -2.69 2.15
CA HIS A 581 20.40 -3.56 2.28
C HIS A 581 20.08 -4.81 3.08
N ALA A 582 19.50 -4.65 4.28
CA ALA A 582 19.12 -5.76 5.14
C ALA A 582 18.16 -6.72 4.43
N LEU A 583 17.13 -6.22 3.78
CA LEU A 583 16.13 -7.02 3.07
C LEU A 583 16.72 -7.79 1.88
N ILE A 584 17.63 -7.18 1.12
CA ILE A 584 18.29 -7.84 -0.02
C ILE A 584 19.23 -8.95 0.43
N VAL A 585 19.99 -8.75 1.52
CA VAL A 585 20.89 -9.76 2.09
C VAL A 585 20.10 -10.97 2.63
N ASN A 586 18.91 -10.74 3.16
CA ASN A 586 18.08 -11.76 3.78
C ASN A 586 17.35 -12.70 2.80
N GLY A 587 17.37 -12.50 1.51
CA GLY A 587 16.68 -13.39 0.57
C GLY A 587 16.10 -12.65 -0.65
N GLY A 588 16.57 -11.44 -0.91
CA GLY A 588 16.28 -10.74 -2.15
C GLY A 588 14.83 -10.28 -2.30
N ILE A 589 14.26 -10.48 -3.49
CA ILE A 589 12.95 -9.92 -3.88
C ILE A 589 11.79 -10.50 -3.06
N ASP A 590 11.82 -11.77 -2.69
CA ASP A 590 10.72 -12.41 -1.95
C ASP A 590 10.59 -11.87 -0.53
N VAL A 591 11.72 -11.63 0.12
CA VAL A 591 11.77 -11.00 1.44
C VAL A 591 11.29 -9.55 1.37
N LEU A 592 11.68 -8.81 0.33
CA LEU A 592 11.17 -7.46 0.07
C LEU A 592 9.65 -7.44 -0.09
N LYS A 593 9.09 -8.35 -0.91
CA LYS A 593 7.64 -8.50 -1.09
C LYS A 593 6.95 -8.87 0.23
N GLY A 594 7.53 -9.81 0.97
CA GLY A 594 7.04 -10.23 2.28
C GLY A 594 6.99 -9.08 3.27
N ALA A 595 8.07 -8.33 3.39
CA ALA A 595 8.15 -7.16 4.27
C ALA A 595 7.09 -6.10 3.92
N THR A 596 6.85 -5.89 2.61
CA THR A 596 5.80 -4.97 2.14
C THR A 596 4.40 -5.44 2.53
N ILE A 597 4.08 -6.72 2.35
CA ILE A 597 2.76 -7.27 2.71
C ILE A 597 2.53 -7.14 4.23
N VAL A 598 3.52 -7.50 5.02
CA VAL A 598 3.44 -7.45 6.50
C VAL A 598 3.30 -6.01 7.00
N SER A 599 4.15 -5.09 6.53
CA SER A 599 4.12 -3.69 6.98
C SER A 599 2.90 -2.92 6.50
N ALA A 600 2.35 -3.26 5.32
CA ALA A 600 1.18 -2.61 4.75
C ALA A 600 -0.14 -3.03 5.40
N PHE A 601 -0.19 -4.18 6.07
CA PHE A 601 -1.44 -4.68 6.65
C PHE A 601 -2.03 -3.74 7.70
N PRO A 602 -1.28 -3.26 8.72
CA PRO A 602 -1.78 -2.26 9.65
C PRO A 602 -2.24 -0.98 8.95
N PHE A 603 -1.52 -0.55 7.91
CA PHE A 603 -1.90 0.65 7.17
C PHE A 603 -3.15 0.47 6.30
N THR A 604 -3.41 -0.74 5.81
CA THR A 604 -4.67 -1.08 5.13
C THR A 604 -5.87 -0.91 6.07
N ILE A 605 -5.73 -1.28 7.33
CA ILE A 605 -6.74 -1.01 8.37
C ILE A 605 -6.90 0.50 8.59
N ILE A 606 -5.79 1.22 8.68
CA ILE A 606 -5.78 2.69 8.78
C ILE A 606 -6.56 3.32 7.61
N LEU A 607 -6.35 2.87 6.37
CA LEU A 607 -7.06 3.38 5.18
C LEU A 607 -8.58 3.20 5.26
N CYS A 608 -9.08 2.12 5.87
CA CYS A 608 -10.51 1.95 6.09
C CYS A 608 -11.08 3.08 6.97
N PHE A 609 -10.38 3.42 8.03
CA PHE A 609 -10.78 4.55 8.89
C PHE A 609 -10.63 5.90 8.18
N LEU A 610 -9.63 6.07 7.31
CA LEU A 610 -9.46 7.29 6.52
C LEU A 610 -10.62 7.53 5.55
N CYS A 611 -11.23 6.48 4.98
CA CYS A 611 -12.44 6.61 4.17
C CYS A 611 -13.61 7.21 4.99
N VAL A 612 -13.81 6.71 6.20
CA VAL A 612 -14.86 7.22 7.11
C VAL A 612 -14.53 8.68 7.50
N SER A 613 -13.26 8.97 7.79
CA SER A 613 -12.81 10.32 8.11
C SER A 613 -13.00 11.29 6.95
N LEU A 614 -12.71 10.86 5.71
CA LEU A 614 -12.92 11.67 4.51
C LEU A 614 -14.39 12.01 4.33
N LEU A 615 -15.28 11.03 4.42
CA LEU A 615 -16.72 11.28 4.32
C LEU A 615 -17.20 12.27 5.40
N ARG A 616 -16.74 12.08 6.64
CA ARG A 616 -17.09 12.96 7.75
C ARG A 616 -16.55 14.39 7.54
N THR A 617 -15.33 14.52 7.07
CA THR A 617 -14.73 15.80 6.70
C THR A 617 -15.56 16.52 5.63
N LEU A 618 -15.94 15.82 4.56
CA LEU A 618 -16.73 16.38 3.47
C LEU A 618 -18.13 16.82 3.92
N ARG A 619 -18.78 16.08 4.81
CA ARG A 619 -20.05 16.47 5.42
C ARG A 619 -19.93 17.72 6.28
N LEU A 620 -18.88 17.80 7.10
CA LEU A 620 -18.61 18.98 7.92
C LEU A 620 -18.42 20.24 7.06
N GLU A 621 -17.70 20.13 5.95
CA GLU A 621 -17.44 21.25 5.02
C GLU A 621 -18.69 21.71 4.26
N THR A 622 -19.69 20.87 4.10
CA THR A 622 -20.96 21.23 3.42
C THR A 622 -22.06 21.73 4.36
N GLY A 623 -21.74 21.86 5.66
CA GLY A 623 -22.70 22.36 6.65
C GLY A 623 -23.93 21.46 6.77
N ASP A 624 -23.74 20.13 6.81
CA ASP A 624 -24.83 19.17 6.98
C ASP A 624 -25.60 19.49 8.29
N PRO A 625 -26.91 19.80 8.22
CA PRO A 625 -27.67 20.25 9.38
C PRO A 625 -27.70 19.24 10.54
N ASP A 626 -27.57 17.94 10.24
CA ASP A 626 -27.48 16.90 11.26
C ASP A 626 -26.18 17.03 12.10
N ILE A 627 -25.16 17.68 11.55
CA ILE A 627 -23.88 17.89 12.23
C ILE A 627 -23.83 19.24 12.94
N THR A 628 -24.46 20.29 12.38
CA THR A 628 -24.39 21.65 12.93
C THR A 628 -25.22 21.81 14.19
N ASN A 629 -26.30 21.03 14.32
CA ASN A 629 -27.23 21.08 15.45
C ASN A 629 -26.95 20.07 16.56
N ALA A 630 -26.10 19.04 16.29
CA ALA A 630 -25.74 18.04 17.25
C ALA A 630 -24.41 18.35 17.95
N ARG A 631 -24.25 17.89 19.18
CA ARG A 631 -22.95 17.92 19.86
C ARG A 631 -21.92 17.13 19.06
N LYS A 632 -20.78 17.74 18.72
CA LYS A 632 -19.81 17.21 17.75
C LYS A 632 -19.17 15.88 18.13
N SER A 633 -19.12 15.54 19.42
CA SER A 633 -18.50 14.30 19.92
C SER A 633 -19.01 13.96 21.31
N PHE A 634 -18.74 12.74 21.77
CA PHE A 634 -18.82 12.41 23.18
C PHE A 634 -17.97 13.38 24.04
N SER A 635 -18.30 13.53 25.31
CA SER A 635 -17.58 14.43 26.25
C SER A 635 -16.12 14.02 26.39
N THR A 636 -15.84 12.73 26.26
CA THR A 636 -14.50 12.16 26.23
C THR A 636 -14.21 11.54 24.87
N GLY A 637 -12.97 11.67 24.36
CA GLY A 637 -12.53 10.94 23.18
C GLY A 637 -12.37 9.45 23.51
N ILE A 638 -12.45 8.58 22.51
CA ILE A 638 -12.31 7.12 22.69
C ILE A 638 -10.96 6.72 23.31
N PHE A 639 -9.94 7.55 23.12
CA PHE A 639 -8.59 7.34 23.64
C PHE A 639 -8.19 8.33 24.74
N ASP A 640 -9.14 9.04 25.36
CA ASP A 640 -8.85 10.03 26.41
C ASP A 640 -8.19 9.42 27.66
N VAL A 641 -8.26 8.08 27.80
CA VAL A 641 -7.49 7.34 28.80
C VAL A 641 -5.99 7.69 28.72
N PHE A 642 -5.48 7.95 27.51
CA PHE A 642 -4.07 8.31 27.28
C PHE A 642 -3.79 9.83 27.37
N GLU A 643 -4.81 10.67 27.46
CA GLU A 643 -4.62 12.14 27.60
C GLU A 643 -4.12 12.58 28.96
N GLY A 644 -4.29 11.74 29.98
CA GLY A 644 -3.92 12.05 31.34
C GLY A 644 -2.41 11.98 31.66
N PHE A 645 -1.58 11.53 30.75
CA PHE A 645 -0.12 11.56 30.90
C PHE A 645 0.41 12.97 30.66
N LYS A 646 0.12 13.91 31.59
CA LYS A 646 0.68 15.27 31.56
C LYS A 646 1.96 15.32 32.41
N PRO A 647 3.11 15.67 31.82
CA PRO A 647 4.34 15.86 32.61
C PRO A 647 4.42 17.21 33.33
N GLU A 648 3.45 18.10 33.19
CA GLU A 648 3.50 19.45 33.78
C GLU A 648 3.49 19.46 35.32
N ASN A 649 3.00 18.39 35.96
CA ASN A 649 3.02 18.28 37.43
C ASN A 649 3.53 16.89 37.79
N ALA A 650 4.78 16.65 37.79
CA ALA A 650 5.55 15.51 38.38
C ALA A 650 4.82 14.19 38.81
N GLU A 651 3.52 14.07 38.65
CA GLU A 651 2.72 12.88 38.95
C GLU A 651 2.29 12.20 37.66
N TRP A 652 3.10 11.24 37.21
CA TRP A 652 2.80 10.35 36.07
C TRP A 652 1.46 9.59 36.23
N PHE A 653 0.91 9.54 37.44
CA PHE A 653 -0.33 8.86 37.79
C PHE A 653 -1.20 9.71 38.73
N GLY A 654 -1.65 10.86 38.26
CA GLY A 654 -2.64 11.64 38.99
C GLY A 654 -3.97 10.87 39.18
N PRO A 655 -4.82 11.23 40.18
CA PRO A 655 -6.05 10.50 40.51
C PRO A 655 -6.98 10.30 39.30
N ASP A 656 -7.09 11.27 38.42
CA ASP A 656 -7.93 11.18 37.20
C ASP A 656 -7.42 10.14 36.22
N VAL A 657 -6.10 10.02 36.06
CA VAL A 657 -5.46 9.02 35.17
C VAL A 657 -5.69 7.63 35.74
N LYS A 658 -5.47 7.47 37.04
CA LYS A 658 -5.69 6.20 37.72
C LYS A 658 -7.15 5.74 37.58
N GLN A 659 -8.11 6.63 37.71
CA GLN A 659 -9.53 6.34 37.54
C GLN A 659 -9.82 5.92 36.09
N ARG A 660 -9.29 6.62 35.07
CA ARG A 660 -9.50 6.30 33.66
C ARG A 660 -8.88 4.95 33.29
N ILE A 661 -7.67 4.66 33.75
CA ILE A 661 -7.02 3.35 33.57
C ILE A 661 -7.83 2.25 34.25
N GLN A 662 -8.31 2.48 35.45
CA GLN A 662 -9.16 1.53 36.16
C GLN A 662 -10.47 1.27 35.41
N THR A 663 -11.11 2.31 34.88
CA THR A 663 -12.34 2.18 34.07
C THR A 663 -12.06 1.38 32.80
N LEU A 664 -10.96 1.65 32.09
CA LEU A 664 -10.56 0.88 30.92
C LEU A 664 -10.27 -0.59 31.28
N ALA A 665 -9.51 -0.84 32.34
CA ALA A 665 -9.19 -2.19 32.79
C ALA A 665 -10.45 -2.96 33.20
N LYS A 666 -11.38 -2.31 33.91
CA LYS A 666 -12.70 -2.89 34.23
C LYS A 666 -13.52 -3.18 32.96
N SER A 667 -13.54 -2.26 31.99
CA SER A 667 -14.24 -2.45 30.73
C SER A 667 -13.68 -3.59 29.88
N ALA A 668 -12.37 -3.81 29.95
CA ALA A 668 -11.71 -4.90 29.23
C ALA A 668 -11.92 -6.27 29.91
N LEU A 669 -11.73 -6.33 31.24
CA LEU A 669 -11.71 -7.59 31.98
C LEU A 669 -13.10 -7.97 32.55
N PHE A 670 -13.90 -6.97 32.91
CA PHE A 670 -15.22 -7.13 33.54
C PHE A 670 -16.24 -6.22 32.89
N PRO A 671 -16.60 -6.42 31.62
CA PRO A 671 -17.50 -5.54 30.88
C PRO A 671 -18.92 -5.46 31.48
N PHE A 672 -19.30 -6.43 32.32
CA PHE A 672 -20.61 -6.47 32.98
C PHE A 672 -20.95 -5.16 33.69
N PHE A 673 -20.04 -4.65 34.51
CA PHE A 673 -20.31 -3.44 35.28
C PHE A 673 -20.49 -2.21 34.40
N GLY A 674 -19.59 -2.02 33.42
CA GLY A 674 -19.68 -0.92 32.48
C GLY A 674 -20.96 -0.97 31.63
N LEU A 675 -21.29 -2.14 31.09
CA LEU A 675 -22.52 -2.32 30.32
C LEU A 675 -23.78 -2.10 31.12
N ARG A 676 -23.79 -2.54 32.38
CA ARG A 676 -24.93 -2.32 33.31
C ARG A 676 -25.16 -0.84 33.58
N ASP A 677 -24.10 -0.10 33.92
CA ASP A 677 -24.21 1.31 34.27
C ASP A 677 -24.66 2.15 33.06
N VAL A 678 -24.14 1.85 31.86
CA VAL A 678 -24.59 2.50 30.63
C VAL A 678 -26.05 2.11 30.30
N ALA A 679 -26.41 0.84 30.44
CA ALA A 679 -27.77 0.39 30.14
C ALA A 679 -28.81 1.07 31.05
N LYS A 680 -28.52 1.32 32.33
CA LYS A 680 -29.36 2.11 33.22
C LYS A 680 -29.62 3.53 32.72
N VAL A 681 -28.64 4.15 32.11
CA VAL A 681 -28.78 5.48 31.53
C VAL A 681 -29.54 5.44 30.20
N CYS A 682 -29.34 4.40 29.38
CA CYS A 682 -30.03 4.28 28.09
C CYS A 682 -31.51 3.94 28.22
N ASP A 683 -31.88 2.96 29.09
CA ASP A 683 -33.26 2.45 29.18
C ASP A 683 -33.56 1.78 30.53
N SER A 684 -33.76 2.57 31.52
CA SER A 684 -34.86 2.61 32.48
C SER A 684 -35.15 1.52 33.49
N THR A 685 -35.01 0.27 33.36
CA THR A 685 -35.28 -0.69 34.43
C THR A 685 -34.02 -1.46 34.82
N ASP A 686 -33.81 -1.60 36.14
CA ASP A 686 -32.65 -2.36 36.67
C ASP A 686 -32.63 -3.81 36.15
N VAL A 687 -33.76 -4.40 35.86
CA VAL A 687 -33.89 -5.75 35.32
C VAL A 687 -33.36 -5.82 33.89
N ASN A 688 -33.79 -4.90 33.04
CA ASN A 688 -33.29 -4.84 31.63
C ASN A 688 -31.83 -4.50 31.55
N ALA A 689 -31.31 -3.60 32.37
CA ALA A 689 -29.91 -3.26 32.44
C ALA A 689 -29.02 -4.45 32.86
N ASN A 690 -29.48 -5.20 33.87
CA ASN A 690 -28.75 -6.41 34.29
C ASN A 690 -28.79 -7.50 33.21
N LEU A 691 -29.94 -7.67 32.53
CA LEU A 691 -30.08 -8.65 31.45
C LEU A 691 -29.15 -8.30 30.27
N THR A 692 -29.11 -7.05 29.84
CA THR A 692 -28.23 -6.58 28.74
C THR A 692 -26.77 -6.77 29.10
N ALA A 693 -26.38 -6.42 30.32
CA ALA A 693 -25.01 -6.62 30.80
C ALA A 693 -24.65 -8.11 30.87
N PHE A 694 -25.55 -8.95 31.32
CA PHE A 694 -25.36 -10.41 31.40
C PHE A 694 -25.20 -11.01 29.98
N MET A 695 -26.10 -10.66 29.07
CA MET A 695 -26.05 -11.14 27.68
C MET A 695 -24.74 -10.73 27.00
N GLY A 696 -24.30 -9.47 27.13
CA GLY A 696 -23.04 -8.99 26.56
C GLY A 696 -21.85 -9.72 27.15
N THR A 697 -21.75 -9.82 28.48
CA THR A 697 -20.62 -10.47 29.14
C THR A 697 -20.55 -11.97 28.86
N SER A 698 -21.69 -12.64 28.84
CA SER A 698 -21.78 -14.07 28.50
C SER A 698 -21.37 -14.35 27.06
N SER A 699 -21.74 -13.45 26.13
CA SER A 699 -21.31 -13.57 24.73
C SER A 699 -19.81 -13.40 24.57
N LEU A 700 -19.17 -12.46 25.29
CA LEU A 700 -17.72 -12.30 25.30
C LEU A 700 -17.01 -13.50 25.93
N ALA A 701 -17.52 -14.00 27.06
CA ALA A 701 -16.97 -15.18 27.70
C ALA A 701 -17.06 -16.43 26.79
N LEU A 702 -18.20 -16.61 26.15
CA LEU A 702 -18.41 -17.69 25.19
C LEU A 702 -17.48 -17.57 23.98
N TRP A 703 -17.23 -16.35 23.47
CA TRP A 703 -16.24 -16.10 22.44
C TRP A 703 -14.85 -16.56 22.86
N ILE A 704 -14.39 -16.18 24.06
CA ILE A 704 -13.08 -16.58 24.60
C ILE A 704 -12.97 -18.10 24.68
N ILE A 705 -14.02 -18.76 25.21
CA ILE A 705 -14.07 -20.23 25.34
C ILE A 705 -14.01 -20.90 23.96
N LEU A 706 -14.85 -20.48 23.04
CA LEU A 706 -14.92 -21.06 21.68
C LEU A 706 -13.61 -20.82 20.91
N PHE A 707 -13.01 -19.65 21.06
CA PHE A 707 -11.72 -19.36 20.44
C PHE A 707 -10.59 -20.20 21.02
N SER A 708 -10.59 -20.45 22.33
CA SER A 708 -9.64 -21.36 22.99
C SER A 708 -9.79 -22.81 22.55
N LEU A 709 -11.01 -23.22 22.15
CA LEU A 709 -11.31 -24.55 21.64
C LEU A 709 -11.12 -24.69 20.11
N SER A 710 -10.71 -23.63 19.43
CA SER A 710 -10.64 -23.61 17.95
C SER A 710 -9.67 -24.63 17.36
N GLY A 711 -8.67 -25.06 18.12
CA GLY A 711 -7.73 -26.13 17.72
C GLY A 711 -8.23 -27.56 17.96
N THR A 712 -9.33 -27.75 18.72
CA THR A 712 -9.78 -29.08 19.16
C THR A 712 -11.22 -29.41 18.77
N ALA A 713 -12.02 -28.41 18.43
CA ALA A 713 -13.44 -28.59 18.11
C ALA A 713 -13.77 -27.90 16.75
N ASN A 714 -14.32 -28.67 15.82
CA ASN A 714 -14.75 -28.18 14.52
C ASN A 714 -15.86 -27.14 14.64
N GLY A 715 -15.74 -26.00 13.93
CA GLY A 715 -16.73 -24.93 13.96
C GLY A 715 -16.67 -24.03 15.21
N ALA A 716 -15.81 -24.31 16.18
CA ALA A 716 -15.71 -23.51 17.40
C ALA A 716 -15.25 -22.08 17.11
N ARG A 717 -14.32 -21.90 16.18
CA ARG A 717 -13.83 -20.59 15.76
C ARG A 717 -14.92 -19.75 15.08
N GLU A 718 -15.68 -20.34 14.20
CA GLU A 718 -16.77 -19.70 13.46
C GLU A 718 -17.89 -19.27 14.41
N MET A 719 -18.31 -20.18 15.30
CA MET A 719 -19.28 -19.86 16.36
C MET A 719 -18.75 -18.80 17.33
N GLY A 720 -17.45 -18.82 17.61
CA GLY A 720 -16.79 -17.78 18.39
C GLY A 720 -16.97 -16.39 17.74
N TRP A 721 -16.75 -16.25 16.45
CA TRP A 721 -16.98 -14.99 15.76
C TRP A 721 -18.45 -14.55 15.79
N VAL A 722 -19.40 -15.47 15.69
CA VAL A 722 -20.84 -15.15 15.83
C VAL A 722 -21.14 -14.58 17.21
N THR A 723 -20.61 -15.20 18.26
CA THR A 723 -20.81 -14.70 19.64
C THR A 723 -20.14 -13.36 19.87
N TYR A 724 -18.96 -13.11 19.29
CA TYR A 724 -18.29 -11.81 19.34
C TYR A 724 -19.07 -10.72 18.61
N LEU A 725 -19.61 -11.00 17.42
CA LEU A 725 -20.44 -10.06 16.67
C LEU A 725 -21.73 -9.72 17.43
N PHE A 726 -22.29 -10.68 18.16
CA PHE A 726 -23.45 -10.43 19.00
C PHE A 726 -23.09 -9.49 20.17
N PHE A 727 -21.97 -9.71 20.85
CA PHE A 727 -21.43 -8.83 21.88
C PHE A 727 -21.22 -7.40 21.37
N VAL A 728 -20.55 -7.29 20.23
CA VAL A 728 -20.29 -5.99 19.55
C VAL A 728 -21.60 -5.27 19.21
N SER A 729 -22.61 -6.00 18.76
CA SER A 729 -23.93 -5.43 18.42
C SER A 729 -24.63 -4.84 19.63
N ILE A 730 -24.48 -5.44 20.80
CA ILE A 730 -25.01 -4.89 22.07
C ILE A 730 -24.33 -3.56 22.38
N ILE A 731 -23.01 -3.48 22.32
CA ILE A 731 -22.26 -2.24 22.59
C ILE A 731 -22.61 -1.16 21.56
N ALA A 732 -22.68 -1.52 20.28
CA ALA A 732 -23.03 -0.59 19.22
C ALA A 732 -24.44 0.00 19.40
N LYS A 733 -25.40 -0.82 19.78
CA LYS A 733 -26.74 -0.37 20.10
C LYS A 733 -26.75 0.60 21.29
N MET A 734 -26.04 0.26 22.37
CA MET A 734 -25.93 1.15 23.54
C MET A 734 -25.28 2.49 23.19
N ARG A 735 -24.26 2.50 22.31
CA ARG A 735 -23.65 3.73 21.80
C ARG A 735 -24.66 4.56 21.02
N SER A 736 -25.44 3.94 20.15
CA SER A 736 -26.47 4.61 19.36
C SER A 736 -27.58 5.18 20.26
N ASP A 737 -28.05 4.43 21.24
CA ASP A 737 -29.08 4.85 22.16
C ASP A 737 -28.64 6.03 23.05
N LEU A 738 -27.41 5.95 23.60
CA LEU A 738 -26.85 7.04 24.40
C LEU A 738 -26.58 8.29 23.53
N ARG A 739 -26.14 8.11 22.30
CA ARG A 739 -25.93 9.17 21.33
C ARG A 739 -27.22 9.91 21.02
N ASN A 740 -28.29 9.17 20.73
CA ASN A 740 -29.63 9.72 20.48
C ASN A 740 -30.13 10.48 21.70
N LYS A 741 -30.02 9.90 22.90
CA LYS A 741 -30.44 10.52 24.14
C LYS A 741 -29.72 11.83 24.47
N ARG A 742 -28.44 11.92 24.10
CA ARG A 742 -27.54 13.07 24.36
C ARG A 742 -27.39 14.02 23.17
N ASN A 743 -28.12 13.78 22.08
CA ASN A 743 -28.00 14.51 20.82
C ASN A 743 -26.53 14.64 20.32
N ILE A 744 -25.81 13.51 20.31
CA ILE A 744 -24.43 13.42 19.85
C ILE A 744 -24.42 12.97 18.39
N TYR A 745 -23.67 13.68 17.55
CA TYR A 745 -23.51 13.30 16.13
C TYR A 745 -22.86 11.94 15.94
N GLY A 746 -23.34 11.16 14.99
CA GLY A 746 -22.79 9.87 14.55
C GLY A 746 -23.90 8.97 13.98
N ASN A 747 -23.49 7.79 13.55
CA ASN A 747 -24.41 6.80 12.97
C ASN A 747 -24.14 5.39 13.49
N ALA A 748 -25.11 4.49 13.28
CA ALA A 748 -25.04 3.12 13.75
C ALA A 748 -23.86 2.32 13.18
N VAL A 749 -23.43 2.62 11.95
CA VAL A 749 -22.26 1.94 11.33
C VAL A 749 -20.97 2.34 12.04
N GLU A 750 -20.80 3.62 12.35
CA GLU A 750 -19.66 4.13 13.12
C GLU A 750 -19.62 3.51 14.52
N ASP A 751 -20.79 3.42 15.19
CA ASP A 751 -20.91 2.79 16.49
C ASP A 751 -20.56 1.30 16.44
N PHE A 752 -20.99 0.59 15.40
CA PHE A 752 -20.69 -0.82 15.21
C PHE A 752 -19.19 -1.05 14.95
N ILE A 753 -18.58 -0.30 14.04
CA ILE A 753 -17.14 -0.43 13.72
C ILE A 753 -16.29 -0.11 14.95
N THR A 754 -16.61 0.96 15.68
CA THR A 754 -15.90 1.33 16.91
C THR A 754 -16.01 0.22 17.97
N SER A 755 -17.18 -0.37 18.13
CA SER A 755 -17.39 -1.45 19.08
C SER A 755 -16.69 -2.75 18.66
N LEU A 756 -16.64 -3.03 17.37
CA LEU A 756 -15.98 -4.21 16.80
C LEU A 756 -14.47 -4.19 17.02
N THR A 757 -13.86 -3.03 16.80
CA THR A 757 -12.40 -2.89 16.81
C THR A 757 -11.82 -2.49 18.16
N MET A 758 -12.61 -1.80 19.00
CA MET A 758 -12.13 -1.14 20.21
C MET A 758 -13.11 -1.27 21.40
N TYR A 759 -13.72 -2.43 21.59
CA TYR A 759 -14.77 -2.59 22.61
C TYR A 759 -14.40 -2.09 24.02
N PRO A 760 -13.16 -2.29 24.56
CA PRO A 760 -12.86 -1.82 25.90
C PRO A 760 -12.89 -0.30 26.00
N PHE A 761 -12.36 0.38 24.99
CA PHE A 761 -12.38 1.84 24.90
C PHE A 761 -13.80 2.37 24.64
N ALA A 762 -14.58 1.66 23.80
CA ALA A 762 -15.96 2.01 23.53
C ALA A 762 -16.82 1.96 24.80
N ILE A 763 -16.69 0.90 25.61
CA ILE A 763 -17.37 0.77 26.90
C ILE A 763 -16.89 1.84 27.88
N ALA A 764 -15.59 2.06 28.01
CA ALA A 764 -15.02 3.09 28.89
C ALA A 764 -15.53 4.50 28.55
N GLN A 765 -15.60 4.82 27.24
CA GLN A 765 -16.16 6.08 26.77
C GLN A 765 -17.65 6.23 27.14
N LEU A 766 -18.43 5.16 26.97
CA LEU A 766 -19.85 5.15 27.35
C LEU A 766 -20.06 5.33 28.85
N VAL A 767 -19.24 4.70 29.69
CA VAL A 767 -19.29 4.87 31.16
C VAL A 767 -19.00 6.32 31.54
N HIS A 768 -17.95 6.92 31.00
CA HIS A 768 -17.66 8.34 31.26
C HIS A 768 -18.75 9.27 30.78
N GLU A 769 -19.34 9.01 29.61
CA GLU A 769 -20.45 9.82 29.10
C GLU A 769 -21.70 9.66 29.95
N SER A 770 -21.96 8.45 30.48
CA SER A 770 -23.11 8.21 31.38
C SER A 770 -22.97 8.98 32.69
N GLU A 771 -21.77 9.03 33.28
CA GLU A 771 -21.47 9.74 34.53
C GLU A 771 -21.48 11.27 34.37
N SER A 772 -21.06 11.79 33.22
CA SER A 772 -20.94 13.24 32.97
C SER A 772 -22.30 13.96 32.88
N GLY A 773 -23.38 13.25 32.64
CA GLY A 773 -24.71 13.81 32.49
C GLY A 773 -25.46 14.12 33.80
N ASP A 774 -25.04 13.52 34.89
CA ASP A 774 -25.64 13.81 36.22
C ASP A 774 -25.10 15.13 36.80
N LYS A 775 -24.09 15.74 36.21
CA LYS A 775 -23.49 17.02 36.64
C LYS A 775 -24.00 18.25 35.86
N ILE A 776 -24.89 18.06 34.88
CA ILE A 776 -25.41 19.15 34.00
C ILE A 776 -26.91 19.36 34.16
N SER A 777 -27.60 18.61 35.05
CA SER A 777 -29.02 18.84 35.40
C SER A 777 -29.20 19.81 36.53
#